data_8e218945c94519ef99b0dd7cfb7101c9
#
_entry.id   8e218945c94519ef99b0dd7cfb7101c9
#
_cell.length_a   1.000
_cell.length_b   1.000
_cell.length_c   1.000
_cell.angle_alpha   90.00
_cell.angle_beta   90.00
_cell.angle_gamma   90.00
#
_symmetry.space_group_name_H-M   'P 1'
#
loop_
_entity.id
_entity.type
_entity.pdbx_description
1 polymer ?
#
loop_
_entity_poly.entity_id
_entity_poly.type
_entity_poly.pdbx_seq_one_letter_code
_entity_poly.pdbx_strand_id
1 'polypeptide(L)'
;MDRPDMVISVDFGMTCTGVAYCNTSTGSDAVRHIQRWPGRTQANENKVPTLLVYPHGSTTPSSWGFLAETAQETSGVGDESREWFKIMLDEHLLEQMRKKASDPSKVPHIYEVEKWYTDYFQFLYRTIEGRLKGELASTWEDAKIEYIFSVPTTWRPLPTVERFRKIIAAAGFGSCHNHKANIGLTEAEAAAVHTARNMPGIFKENEVLFVCDVGGGTTDLSVFRIKNTIGGSLSLEQLDVVFGASIGAAQLDAIFEKAVLERLEYADRSLPTGLPDLHAAAWEMRISKEYQNAKCDYGSEESLADTETFAVRVPKLDPTYTNSQFEINRGEMYFQRDDLKGIFDEQISKLFDMMDKQLVNLQQKHPNEQVAHLVLSGGLGNSAYVQSCLRSRYAFGNSTHSNARSIQIRVAPDPQLVVCKGNVADRVAKLKSGQSVLGWRCCRASYGTKCKMLYNPNNKDHIGQRTEVDVLDGKTYVMDCVDWFVKKGEPVSSDFPIIREFSRKCPPATSAAPNPTRIFPTDVICSEAEAELLPYAMNSACRSMCKVESDFASVPLSMFKLKNRHWWNSGKKYHRINFVIKVNLGPADLSFELWHNGVKLSKDNTIKVEWQAAPPPDPHQSPVASDFPMNSLPAATNRTGGMARKSIQHLGNMNGFEHAPSGGYGNWDSKVGVRTNVVPAHQNGSTVW
;
A
#
# COMPACT_ATOMS: atom_id res chain seq x y z
N MET A 1 5.67 -27.00 -9.12
CA MET A 1 5.97 -26.30 -7.84
C MET A 1 5.38 -27.12 -6.72
N ASP A 2 6.15 -27.40 -5.69
CA ASP A 2 5.63 -28.06 -4.50
C ASP A 2 4.56 -27.21 -3.85
N ARG A 3 3.40 -27.80 -3.60
CA ARG A 3 2.26 -27.12 -2.97
C ARG A 3 2.60 -26.81 -1.51
N PRO A 4 2.43 -25.57 -1.02
CA PRO A 4 2.61 -25.27 0.39
C PRO A 4 1.54 -25.98 1.23
N ASP A 5 1.85 -26.30 2.49
CA ASP A 5 0.90 -26.83 3.47
C ASP A 5 0.02 -25.73 4.03
N MET A 6 0.57 -24.53 4.13
CA MET A 6 -0.17 -23.35 4.60
C MET A 6 0.24 -22.10 3.82
N VAL A 7 -0.76 -21.29 3.47
CA VAL A 7 -0.59 -19.94 2.92
C VAL A 7 -1.03 -18.94 3.97
N ILE A 8 -0.17 -18.00 4.33
CA ILE A 8 -0.42 -16.95 5.34
C ILE A 8 -0.21 -15.60 4.69
N SER A 9 -1.17 -14.69 4.82
CA SER A 9 -0.99 -13.31 4.36
C SER A 9 -1.04 -12.32 5.51
N VAL A 10 -0.11 -11.38 5.48
CA VAL A 10 0.01 -10.27 6.42
C VAL A 10 -0.33 -8.98 5.72
N ASP A 11 -1.36 -8.31 6.20
CA ASP A 11 -1.70 -6.93 5.85
C ASP A 11 -1.17 -6.01 6.94
N PHE A 12 0.04 -5.49 6.72
CA PHE A 12 0.67 -4.53 7.62
C PHE A 12 0.11 -3.15 7.38
N GLY A 13 -0.87 -2.74 8.19
CA GLY A 13 -1.52 -1.43 8.10
C GLY A 13 -0.80 -0.34 8.90
N MET A 14 -1.15 0.91 8.61
CA MET A 14 -0.63 2.09 9.31
C MET A 14 -1.05 2.11 10.79
N THR A 15 -2.30 1.77 11.05
CA THR A 15 -2.89 1.77 12.40
C THR A 15 -3.00 0.38 12.98
N CYS A 16 -3.38 -0.61 12.15
CA CYS A 16 -3.60 -1.98 12.58
C CYS A 16 -3.11 -2.98 11.53
N THR A 17 -2.63 -4.13 11.99
CA THR A 17 -2.15 -5.26 11.17
C THR A 17 -3.12 -6.44 11.22
N GLY A 18 -3.45 -7.01 10.07
CA GLY A 18 -4.30 -8.18 9.94
C GLY A 18 -3.56 -9.39 9.38
N VAL A 19 -3.97 -10.59 9.78
CA VAL A 19 -3.39 -11.85 9.28
C VAL A 19 -4.50 -12.82 8.88
N ALA A 20 -4.47 -13.24 7.61
CA ALA A 20 -5.33 -14.30 7.11
C ALA A 20 -4.49 -15.50 6.67
N TYR A 21 -5.10 -16.68 6.66
CA TYR A 21 -4.43 -17.92 6.30
C TYR A 21 -5.37 -18.95 5.69
N CYS A 22 -4.79 -19.92 4.99
CA CYS A 22 -5.47 -21.09 4.50
C CYS A 22 -4.57 -22.31 4.72
N ASN A 23 -5.07 -23.31 5.43
CA ASN A 23 -4.42 -24.62 5.53
C ASN A 23 -4.74 -25.43 4.26
N THR A 24 -3.80 -25.44 3.32
CA THR A 24 -3.96 -26.09 2.02
C THR A 24 -3.66 -27.58 2.05
N SER A 25 -3.03 -28.11 3.12
CA SER A 25 -2.75 -29.53 3.31
C SER A 25 -4.02 -30.34 3.48
N THR A 26 -5.08 -29.74 4.04
CA THR A 26 -6.39 -30.39 4.23
C THR A 26 -7.27 -30.43 2.97
N GLY A 27 -6.79 -29.84 1.86
CA GLY A 27 -7.60 -29.70 0.64
C GLY A 27 -8.65 -28.59 0.70
N SER A 28 -8.80 -27.92 1.84
CA SER A 28 -9.70 -26.78 2.02
C SER A 28 -9.19 -25.53 1.27
N ASP A 29 -10.12 -24.69 0.85
CA ASP A 29 -9.84 -23.33 0.33
C ASP A 29 -10.46 -22.23 1.21
N ALA A 30 -10.92 -22.63 2.40
CA ALA A 30 -11.48 -21.70 3.37
C ALA A 30 -10.41 -20.76 3.90
N VAL A 31 -10.58 -19.48 3.61
CA VAL A 31 -9.71 -18.41 4.11
C VAL A 31 -10.19 -18.01 5.51
N ARG A 32 -9.33 -18.22 6.48
CA ARG A 32 -9.53 -17.84 7.88
C ARG A 32 -8.65 -16.64 8.23
N HIS A 33 -8.81 -16.07 9.42
CA HIS A 33 -7.96 -15.00 9.94
C HIS A 33 -7.72 -15.17 11.43
N ILE A 34 -6.66 -14.54 11.93
CA ILE A 34 -6.36 -14.53 13.37
C ILE A 34 -7.27 -13.51 14.05
N GLN A 35 -7.98 -13.95 15.11
CA GLN A 35 -8.90 -13.10 15.87
C GLN A 35 -8.50 -12.93 17.34
N ARG A 36 -7.62 -13.79 17.85
CA ARG A 36 -7.18 -13.74 19.26
C ARG A 36 -5.74 -13.28 19.32
N TRP A 37 -5.55 -12.09 19.81
CA TRP A 37 -4.24 -11.45 19.90
C TRP A 37 -3.73 -11.38 21.35
N PRO A 38 -2.40 -11.28 21.57
CA PRO A 38 -1.86 -10.99 22.90
C PRO A 38 -2.48 -9.72 23.47
N GLY A 39 -2.88 -9.75 24.76
CA GLY A 39 -3.60 -8.65 25.41
C GLY A 39 -5.12 -8.63 25.21
N ARG A 40 -5.65 -9.35 24.20
CA ARG A 40 -7.10 -9.48 23.89
C ARG A 40 -7.49 -10.92 23.58
N THR A 41 -7.01 -11.88 24.37
CA THR A 41 -7.21 -13.31 24.09
C THR A 41 -8.66 -13.79 24.28
N GLN A 42 -9.47 -13.04 25.01
CA GLN A 42 -10.89 -13.33 25.27
C GLN A 42 -11.84 -12.63 24.28
N ALA A 43 -11.33 -11.67 23.52
CA ALA A 43 -12.09 -10.93 22.51
C ALA A 43 -11.75 -11.43 21.09
N ASN A 44 -12.70 -11.24 20.17
CA ASN A 44 -12.47 -11.48 18.75
C ASN A 44 -12.13 -10.13 18.09
N GLU A 45 -10.83 -9.90 17.87
CA GLU A 45 -10.32 -8.70 17.23
C GLU A 45 -9.80 -9.05 15.83
N ASN A 46 -10.33 -8.41 14.81
CA ASN A 46 -9.96 -8.70 13.41
C ASN A 46 -8.49 -8.34 13.11
N LYS A 47 -7.97 -7.30 13.76
CA LYS A 47 -6.61 -6.79 13.57
C LYS A 47 -5.98 -6.47 14.93
N VAL A 48 -4.66 -6.38 14.95
CA VAL A 48 -3.87 -5.95 16.09
C VAL A 48 -3.29 -4.55 15.82
N PRO A 49 -3.23 -3.64 16.82
CA PRO A 49 -2.61 -2.31 16.64
C PRO A 49 -1.17 -2.39 16.14
N THR A 50 -0.82 -1.54 15.17
CA THR A 50 0.56 -1.36 14.69
C THR A 50 1.27 -0.38 15.62
N LEU A 51 1.59 -0.83 16.82
CA LEU A 51 2.08 -0.03 17.94
C LEU A 51 3.18 -0.78 18.70
N LEU A 52 4.25 -0.07 19.05
CA LEU A 52 5.34 -0.51 19.90
C LEU A 52 5.53 0.47 21.07
N VAL A 53 5.94 -0.03 22.22
CA VAL A 53 6.37 0.81 23.36
C VAL A 53 7.80 0.43 23.74
N TYR A 54 8.65 1.44 23.82
CA TYR A 54 10.04 1.34 24.26
C TYR A 54 10.19 1.99 25.64
N PRO A 55 10.72 1.30 26.64
CA PRO A 55 11.09 1.93 27.92
C PRO A 55 12.09 3.05 27.68
N HIS A 56 12.07 4.07 28.52
CA HIS A 56 12.98 5.20 28.42
C HIS A 56 14.45 4.78 28.29
N GLY A 57 15.12 5.25 27.24
CA GLY A 57 16.51 4.92 26.94
C GLY A 57 16.77 3.48 26.47
N SER A 58 15.72 2.66 26.28
CA SER A 58 15.86 1.30 25.77
C SER A 58 15.82 1.28 24.23
N THR A 59 16.65 0.44 23.64
CA THR A 59 16.58 0.11 22.21
C THR A 59 15.74 -1.12 21.92
N THR A 60 15.17 -1.77 22.97
CA THR A 60 14.33 -2.97 22.83
C THR A 60 12.93 -2.64 23.32
N PRO A 61 11.88 -2.94 22.54
CA PRO A 61 10.51 -2.67 22.95
C PRO A 61 10.08 -3.60 24.08
N SER A 62 9.31 -3.05 25.03
CA SER A 62 8.72 -3.82 26.14
C SER A 62 7.42 -4.49 25.75
N SER A 63 6.67 -3.90 24.82
CA SER A 63 5.35 -4.35 24.45
C SER A 63 4.97 -3.93 23.03
N TRP A 64 3.94 -4.58 22.48
CA TRP A 64 3.41 -4.34 21.14
C TRP A 64 1.89 -4.57 21.08
N GLY A 65 1.26 -4.04 20.04
CA GLY A 65 -0.17 -4.24 19.79
C GLY A 65 -1.04 -3.85 20.96
N PHE A 66 -2.02 -4.66 21.34
CA PHE A 66 -2.91 -4.43 22.48
C PHE A 66 -2.17 -4.43 23.84
N LEU A 67 -1.05 -5.15 23.96
CA LEU A 67 -0.22 -5.07 25.15
C LEU A 67 0.42 -3.69 25.31
N ALA A 68 0.75 -3.04 24.19
CA ALA A 68 1.30 -1.69 24.20
C ALA A 68 0.25 -0.65 24.60
N GLU A 69 -1.01 -0.80 24.18
CA GLU A 69 -2.12 0.06 24.65
C GLU A 69 -2.28 -0.04 26.17
N THR A 70 -2.33 -1.25 26.71
CA THR A 70 -2.48 -1.48 28.16
C THR A 70 -1.24 -1.03 28.93
N ALA A 71 -0.04 -1.23 28.38
CA ALA A 71 1.20 -0.82 29.03
C ALA A 71 1.27 0.70 29.21
N GLN A 72 0.72 1.48 28.30
CA GLN A 72 0.72 2.93 28.38
C GLN A 72 -0.21 3.47 29.48
N GLU A 73 -1.31 2.78 29.80
CA GLU A 73 -2.15 3.11 30.95
C GLU A 73 -1.37 3.00 32.27
N THR A 74 -0.30 2.19 32.29
CA THR A 74 0.51 1.89 33.51
C THR A 74 1.95 2.37 33.40
N SER A 75 2.36 2.99 32.27
CA SER A 75 3.77 3.30 31.98
C SER A 75 4.37 4.40 32.83
N GLY A 76 5.68 4.26 33.06
CA GLY A 76 6.50 5.25 33.72
C GLY A 76 6.66 6.54 32.92
N VAL A 77 7.02 7.61 33.57
CA VAL A 77 7.36 8.88 32.94
C VAL A 77 8.57 8.67 32.02
N GLY A 78 8.37 8.79 30.70
CA GLY A 78 9.45 8.75 29.70
C GLY A 78 9.44 7.56 28.75
N ASP A 79 8.48 6.62 28.83
CA ASP A 79 8.33 5.56 27.83
C ASP A 79 7.91 6.16 26.47
N GLU A 80 8.44 5.59 25.39
CA GLU A 80 8.25 6.10 24.05
C GLU A 80 7.41 5.15 23.20
N SER A 81 6.28 5.61 22.68
CA SER A 81 5.48 4.87 21.71
C SER A 81 5.94 5.11 20.28
N ARG A 82 5.83 4.08 19.46
CA ARG A 82 6.08 4.14 18.01
C ARG A 82 4.85 3.62 17.28
N GLU A 83 4.22 4.52 16.56
CA GLU A 83 3.04 4.26 15.73
C GLU A 83 3.18 4.99 14.38
N TRP A 84 2.32 4.65 13.42
CA TRP A 84 2.25 5.28 12.09
C TRP A 84 3.54 5.24 11.27
N PHE A 85 4.47 4.36 11.63
CA PHE A 85 5.78 4.28 10.97
C PHE A 85 5.74 3.58 9.60
N LYS A 86 4.60 3.02 9.17
CA LYS A 86 4.48 2.34 7.86
C LYS A 86 4.96 3.18 6.69
N ILE A 87 4.53 4.44 6.60
CA ILE A 87 4.91 5.32 5.49
C ILE A 87 6.35 5.79 5.57
N MET A 88 6.98 5.76 6.74
CA MET A 88 8.33 6.24 6.98
C MET A 88 9.41 5.32 6.37
N LEU A 89 9.04 4.12 5.92
CA LEU A 89 9.98 3.21 5.24
C LEU A 89 10.37 3.72 3.84
N ASP A 90 9.57 4.60 3.24
CA ASP A 90 9.96 5.31 2.03
C ASP A 90 10.90 6.48 2.40
N GLU A 91 12.19 6.30 2.09
CA GLU A 91 13.23 7.26 2.44
C GLU A 91 13.00 8.65 1.83
N HIS A 92 12.40 8.70 0.64
CA HIS A 92 12.06 9.97 0.01
C HIS A 92 10.97 10.73 0.78
N LEU A 93 9.93 10.01 1.23
CA LEU A 93 8.89 10.59 2.05
C LEU A 93 9.45 11.04 3.41
N LEU A 94 10.30 10.21 4.01
CA LEU A 94 10.98 10.54 5.27
C LEU A 94 11.83 11.82 5.16
N GLU A 95 12.53 11.98 4.04
CA GLU A 95 13.30 13.20 3.75
C GLU A 95 12.40 14.42 3.52
N GLN A 96 11.25 14.25 2.86
CA GLN A 96 10.25 15.33 2.75
C GLN A 96 9.68 15.72 4.11
N MET A 97 9.41 14.74 4.97
CA MET A 97 8.99 14.98 6.35
C MET A 97 10.05 15.80 7.09
N ARG A 98 11.32 15.45 6.97
CA ARG A 98 12.43 16.18 7.60
C ARG A 98 12.54 17.64 7.11
N LYS A 99 12.31 17.89 5.82
CA LYS A 99 12.32 19.25 5.24
C LYS A 99 11.15 20.11 5.71
N LYS A 100 10.01 19.50 6.03
CA LYS A 100 8.79 20.22 6.49
C LYS A 100 8.73 20.36 8.01
N ALA A 101 9.49 19.59 8.75
CA ALA A 101 9.46 19.58 10.21
C ALA A 101 9.97 20.91 10.78
N SER A 102 9.29 21.40 11.82
CA SER A 102 9.77 22.55 12.62
C SER A 102 11.08 22.23 13.36
N ASP A 103 11.27 20.96 13.72
CA ASP A 103 12.50 20.42 14.29
C ASP A 103 12.91 19.14 13.52
N PRO A 104 13.82 19.26 12.53
CA PRO A 104 14.28 18.12 11.73
C PRO A 104 14.92 16.98 12.56
N SER A 105 15.45 17.29 13.75
CA SER A 105 16.09 16.28 14.63
C SER A 105 15.10 15.29 15.23
N LYS A 106 13.81 15.64 15.26
CA LYS A 106 12.73 14.76 15.75
C LYS A 106 12.26 13.75 14.71
N VAL A 107 12.60 13.95 13.44
CA VAL A 107 12.24 12.99 12.38
C VAL A 107 13.23 11.83 12.41
N PRO A 108 12.78 10.58 12.54
CA PRO A 108 13.67 9.44 12.71
C PRO A 108 14.59 9.24 11.51
N HIS A 109 15.72 8.60 11.74
CA HIS A 109 16.56 8.09 10.66
C HIS A 109 15.99 6.79 10.12
N ILE A 110 16.29 6.48 8.87
CA ILE A 110 15.75 5.28 8.19
C ILE A 110 16.10 3.97 8.93
N TYR A 111 17.28 3.87 9.55
CA TYR A 111 17.68 2.69 10.32
C TYR A 111 16.85 2.48 11.60
N GLU A 112 16.36 3.58 12.20
CA GLU A 112 15.44 3.50 13.36
C GLU A 112 14.09 2.95 12.91
N VAL A 113 13.59 3.44 11.76
CA VAL A 113 12.35 2.94 11.15
C VAL A 113 12.49 1.45 10.80
N GLU A 114 13.59 1.03 10.17
CA GLU A 114 13.87 -0.38 9.87
C GLU A 114 13.88 -1.24 11.13
N LYS A 115 14.43 -0.69 12.23
CA LYS A 115 14.42 -1.39 13.51
C LYS A 115 13.01 -1.54 14.07
N TRP A 116 12.17 -0.50 14.08
CA TRP A 116 10.78 -0.58 14.55
C TRP A 116 9.98 -1.62 13.77
N TYR A 117 10.16 -1.65 12.45
CA TYR A 117 9.56 -2.67 11.60
C TYR A 117 10.04 -4.09 11.99
N THR A 118 11.34 -4.26 12.17
CA THR A 118 11.92 -5.57 12.52
C THR A 118 11.40 -6.05 13.87
N ASP A 119 11.40 -5.18 14.88
CA ASP A 119 10.90 -5.48 16.23
C ASP A 119 9.41 -5.86 16.19
N TYR A 120 8.58 -5.09 15.47
CA TYR A 120 7.15 -5.38 15.33
C TYR A 120 6.92 -6.73 14.63
N PHE A 121 7.61 -6.97 13.54
CA PHE A 121 7.45 -8.21 12.79
C PHE A 121 7.99 -9.44 13.53
N GLN A 122 8.97 -9.31 14.41
CA GLN A 122 9.42 -10.40 15.28
C GLN A 122 8.32 -10.82 16.27
N PHE A 123 7.63 -9.87 16.88
CA PHE A 123 6.47 -10.17 17.71
C PHE A 123 5.33 -10.82 16.93
N LEU A 124 5.06 -10.28 15.75
CA LEU A 124 4.02 -10.79 14.87
C LEU A 124 4.33 -12.23 14.43
N TYR A 125 5.58 -12.51 14.00
CA TYR A 125 6.03 -13.84 13.60
C TYR A 125 5.81 -14.89 14.70
N ARG A 126 6.28 -14.57 15.93
CA ARG A 126 6.08 -15.45 17.10
C ARG A 126 4.61 -15.68 17.42
N THR A 127 3.79 -14.65 17.24
CA THR A 127 2.33 -14.76 17.45
C THR A 127 1.68 -15.65 16.40
N ILE A 128 2.02 -15.48 15.13
CA ILE A 128 1.54 -16.31 14.02
C ILE A 128 1.92 -17.78 14.27
N GLU A 129 3.19 -18.06 14.53
CA GLU A 129 3.68 -19.42 14.85
C GLU A 129 2.90 -20.01 16.03
N GLY A 130 2.83 -19.29 17.16
CA GLY A 130 2.15 -19.75 18.37
C GLY A 130 0.66 -20.06 18.16
N ARG A 131 0.00 -19.36 17.21
CA ARG A 131 -1.43 -19.57 16.89
C ARG A 131 -1.68 -20.67 15.87
N LEU A 132 -0.79 -20.82 14.89
CA LEU A 132 -1.08 -21.67 13.72
C LEU A 132 -0.34 -23.01 13.71
N LYS A 133 0.71 -23.18 14.52
CA LYS A 133 1.45 -24.46 14.56
C LYS A 133 0.58 -25.65 14.91
N GLY A 134 -0.43 -25.48 15.73
CA GLY A 134 -1.39 -26.53 16.10
C GLY A 134 -2.37 -26.94 14.99
N GLU A 135 -2.43 -26.19 13.88
CA GLU A 135 -3.27 -26.53 12.72
C GLU A 135 -2.52 -27.38 11.67
N LEU A 136 -1.23 -27.62 11.86
CA LEU A 136 -0.38 -28.39 10.96
C LEU A 136 -0.27 -29.85 11.43
N ALA A 137 -0.15 -30.76 10.48
CA ALA A 137 0.11 -32.18 10.76
C ALA A 137 1.60 -32.47 11.05
N SER A 138 2.50 -31.59 10.62
CA SER A 138 3.95 -31.64 10.83
C SER A 138 4.39 -30.58 11.84
N THR A 139 5.69 -30.58 12.20
CA THR A 139 6.25 -29.49 12.99
C THR A 139 6.23 -28.18 12.16
N TRP A 140 6.34 -27.04 12.83
CA TRP A 140 6.36 -25.74 12.16
C TRP A 140 7.52 -25.61 11.17
N GLU A 141 8.70 -26.11 11.56
CA GLU A 141 9.93 -26.04 10.79
C GLU A 141 9.91 -26.95 9.54
N ASP A 142 9.21 -28.09 9.62
CA ASP A 142 9.11 -29.06 8.52
C ASP A 142 7.99 -28.73 7.54
N ALA A 143 6.99 -27.97 7.97
CA ALA A 143 5.86 -27.56 7.14
C ALA A 143 6.33 -26.65 6.00
N LYS A 144 5.71 -26.77 4.83
CA LYS A 144 5.90 -25.84 3.71
C LYS A 144 4.98 -24.65 3.89
N ILE A 145 5.52 -23.53 4.37
CA ILE A 145 4.74 -22.33 4.65
C ILE A 145 5.10 -21.22 3.65
N GLU A 146 4.08 -20.63 3.05
CA GLU A 146 4.22 -19.47 2.17
C GLU A 146 3.60 -18.25 2.84
N TYR A 147 4.43 -17.27 3.20
CA TYR A 147 4.01 -15.97 3.68
C TYR A 147 3.87 -14.99 2.52
N ILE A 148 2.80 -14.20 2.53
CA ILE A 148 2.49 -13.20 1.52
C ILE A 148 2.27 -11.87 2.22
N PHE A 149 3.02 -10.85 1.82
CA PHE A 149 2.89 -9.50 2.33
C PHE A 149 2.31 -8.58 1.26
N SER A 150 1.32 -7.78 1.62
CA SER A 150 0.87 -6.67 0.78
C SER A 150 1.80 -5.47 0.91
N VAL A 151 1.80 -4.63 -0.11
CA VAL A 151 2.51 -3.35 -0.11
C VAL A 151 1.55 -2.26 -0.58
N PRO A 152 1.62 -1.05 0.01
CA PRO A 152 0.79 0.06 -0.44
C PRO A 152 1.20 0.52 -1.83
N THR A 153 0.25 1.06 -2.56
CA THR A 153 0.52 1.60 -3.90
C THR A 153 1.34 2.89 -3.87
N THR A 154 1.35 3.58 -2.73
CA THR A 154 2.14 4.78 -2.50
C THR A 154 3.65 4.52 -2.42
N TRP A 155 4.08 3.29 -2.11
CA TRP A 155 5.50 2.97 -2.09
C TRP A 155 6.09 2.98 -3.49
N ARG A 156 7.23 3.65 -3.62
CA ARG A 156 7.99 3.62 -4.87
C ARG A 156 8.53 2.22 -5.12
N PRO A 157 8.42 1.72 -6.36
CA PRO A 157 8.96 0.40 -6.67
C PRO A 157 10.46 0.35 -6.35
N LEU A 158 10.87 -0.72 -5.73
CA LEU A 158 12.19 -1.32 -5.59
C LEU A 158 13.03 -0.91 -4.39
N PRO A 159 13.52 0.30 -4.14
CA PRO A 159 14.37 0.45 -2.96
C PRO A 159 13.56 0.20 -1.67
N THR A 160 12.32 0.70 -1.59
CA THR A 160 11.47 0.51 -0.42
C THR A 160 11.00 -0.94 -0.27
N VAL A 161 10.60 -1.59 -1.36
CA VAL A 161 10.16 -2.99 -1.35
C VAL A 161 11.32 -3.94 -1.02
N GLU A 162 12.52 -3.70 -1.55
CA GLU A 162 13.69 -4.53 -1.23
C GLU A 162 14.13 -4.35 0.23
N ARG A 163 14.06 -3.12 0.75
CA ARG A 163 14.25 -2.84 2.18
C ARG A 163 13.25 -3.62 3.03
N PHE A 164 11.99 -3.60 2.64
CA PHE A 164 10.93 -4.36 3.30
C PHE A 164 11.19 -5.87 3.28
N ARG A 165 11.66 -6.44 2.14
CA ARG A 165 12.05 -7.86 2.07
C ARG A 165 13.15 -8.22 3.07
N LYS A 166 14.17 -7.38 3.21
CA LYS A 166 15.25 -7.59 4.19
C LYS A 166 14.72 -7.57 5.62
N ILE A 167 13.80 -6.65 5.91
CA ILE A 167 13.20 -6.55 7.23
C ILE A 167 12.38 -7.79 7.58
N ILE A 168 11.49 -8.24 6.69
CA ILE A 168 10.67 -9.44 6.97
C ILE A 168 11.53 -10.70 7.11
N ALA A 169 12.61 -10.81 6.35
CA ALA A 169 13.58 -11.90 6.49
C ALA A 169 14.33 -11.81 7.84
N ALA A 170 14.78 -10.63 8.24
CA ALA A 170 15.44 -10.39 9.52
C ALA A 170 14.51 -10.66 10.73
N ALA A 171 13.20 -10.49 10.54
CA ALA A 171 12.19 -10.78 11.55
C ALA A 171 11.85 -12.27 11.70
N GLY A 172 12.35 -13.14 10.80
CA GLY A 172 12.19 -14.59 10.86
C GLY A 172 11.28 -15.19 9.78
N PHE A 173 10.58 -14.38 8.98
CA PHE A 173 9.74 -14.90 7.91
C PHE A 173 10.59 -15.50 6.77
N GLY A 174 10.38 -16.77 6.47
CA GLY A 174 11.17 -17.49 5.47
C GLY A 174 12.53 -17.97 5.97
N SER A 175 12.82 -17.94 7.28
CA SER A 175 14.08 -18.39 7.87
C SER A 175 14.26 -19.91 7.86
N CYS A 176 13.16 -20.66 7.98
CA CYS A 176 13.18 -22.12 7.86
C CYS A 176 13.31 -22.53 6.38
N HIS A 177 13.98 -23.65 6.12
CA HIS A 177 14.29 -24.10 4.75
C HIS A 177 13.04 -24.36 3.87
N ASN A 178 11.91 -24.72 4.49
CA ASN A 178 10.63 -24.95 3.82
C ASN A 178 9.71 -23.72 3.82
N HIS A 179 10.13 -22.61 4.42
CA HIS A 179 9.36 -21.38 4.48
C HIS A 179 9.76 -20.43 3.37
N LYS A 180 8.79 -19.74 2.79
CA LYS A 180 9.02 -18.69 1.78
C LYS A 180 8.25 -17.44 2.14
N ALA A 181 8.87 -16.28 1.96
CA ALA A 181 8.23 -14.99 2.13
C ALA A 181 8.22 -14.23 0.79
N ASN A 182 7.04 -13.84 0.33
CA ASN A 182 6.81 -13.20 -0.96
C ASN A 182 6.03 -11.89 -0.80
N ILE A 183 6.24 -10.97 -1.71
CA ILE A 183 5.34 -9.81 -1.89
C ILE A 183 4.19 -10.25 -2.79
N GLY A 184 2.97 -10.07 -2.32
CA GLY A 184 1.74 -10.43 -3.02
C GLY A 184 1.14 -9.26 -3.79
N LEU A 185 -0.19 -9.24 -3.85
CA LEU A 185 -0.96 -8.16 -4.48
C LEU A 185 -0.78 -6.85 -3.71
N THR A 186 -0.98 -5.72 -4.40
CA THR A 186 -1.19 -4.42 -3.73
C THR A 186 -2.49 -4.43 -2.93
N GLU A 187 -2.64 -3.47 -2.02
CA GLU A 187 -3.83 -3.40 -1.16
C GLU A 187 -5.12 -3.33 -1.97
N ALA A 188 -5.19 -2.45 -2.99
CA ALA A 188 -6.35 -2.34 -3.86
C ALA A 188 -6.61 -3.57 -4.75
N GLU A 189 -5.55 -4.20 -5.27
CA GLU A 189 -5.67 -5.45 -6.05
C GLU A 189 -6.25 -6.59 -5.17
N ALA A 190 -5.75 -6.73 -3.95
CA ALA A 190 -6.22 -7.74 -3.00
C ALA A 190 -7.67 -7.49 -2.58
N ALA A 191 -8.05 -6.21 -2.35
CA ALA A 191 -9.43 -5.84 -2.06
C ALA A 191 -10.38 -6.20 -3.21
N ALA A 192 -9.97 -5.96 -4.46
CA ALA A 192 -10.73 -6.36 -5.65
C ALA A 192 -10.94 -7.88 -5.71
N VAL A 193 -9.86 -8.65 -5.52
CA VAL A 193 -9.91 -10.13 -5.55
C VAL A 193 -10.85 -10.67 -4.46
N HIS A 194 -10.72 -10.15 -3.22
CA HIS A 194 -11.57 -10.58 -2.11
C HIS A 194 -13.05 -10.31 -2.40
N THR A 195 -13.35 -9.09 -2.83
CA THR A 195 -14.73 -8.65 -3.13
C THR A 195 -15.34 -9.48 -4.25
N ALA A 196 -14.60 -9.64 -5.35
CA ALA A 196 -15.09 -10.38 -6.52
C ALA A 196 -15.42 -11.85 -6.17
N ARG A 197 -14.62 -12.49 -5.30
CA ARG A 197 -14.85 -13.88 -4.87
C ARG A 197 -15.98 -14.04 -3.85
N ASN A 198 -16.15 -13.08 -2.96
CA ASN A 198 -17.09 -13.21 -1.83
C ASN A 198 -18.45 -12.55 -2.07
N MET A 199 -18.67 -11.98 -3.26
CA MET A 199 -19.97 -11.45 -3.70
C MET A 199 -20.43 -12.14 -5.00
N PRO A 200 -20.59 -13.47 -5.01
CA PRO A 200 -20.95 -14.22 -6.21
C PRO A 200 -22.34 -13.78 -6.73
N GLY A 201 -22.49 -13.71 -8.06
CA GLY A 201 -23.75 -13.35 -8.70
C GLY A 201 -24.10 -11.87 -8.72
N ILE A 202 -23.30 -11.02 -8.04
CA ILE A 202 -23.52 -9.55 -8.06
C ILE A 202 -22.85 -8.94 -9.30
N PHE A 203 -21.66 -9.41 -9.64
CA PHE A 203 -20.85 -8.87 -10.71
C PHE A 203 -21.03 -9.67 -12.00
N LYS A 204 -21.21 -8.99 -13.11
CA LYS A 204 -21.36 -9.60 -14.43
C LYS A 204 -20.10 -9.44 -15.27
N GLU A 205 -19.93 -10.33 -16.23
CA GLU A 205 -18.84 -10.22 -17.20
C GLU A 205 -18.87 -8.88 -17.93
N ASN A 206 -17.68 -8.29 -18.12
CA ASN A 206 -17.43 -6.99 -18.73
C ASN A 206 -17.93 -5.77 -17.91
N GLU A 207 -18.52 -5.94 -16.73
CA GLU A 207 -18.75 -4.80 -15.83
C GLU A 207 -17.43 -4.25 -15.29
N VAL A 208 -17.41 -2.93 -15.09
CA VAL A 208 -16.27 -2.22 -14.52
C VAL A 208 -16.49 -1.99 -13.04
N LEU A 209 -15.50 -2.40 -12.28
CA LEU A 209 -15.41 -2.32 -10.83
C LEU A 209 -14.40 -1.23 -10.45
N PHE A 210 -14.83 -0.21 -9.73
CA PHE A 210 -13.97 0.81 -9.14
C PHE A 210 -13.80 0.49 -7.65
N VAL A 211 -12.61 0.09 -7.24
CA VAL A 211 -12.27 -0.24 -5.86
C VAL A 211 -11.65 0.98 -5.20
N CYS A 212 -12.17 1.32 -4.03
CA CYS A 212 -11.71 2.39 -3.18
C CYS A 212 -11.41 1.82 -1.78
N ASP A 213 -10.15 1.54 -1.53
CA ASP A 213 -9.67 1.05 -0.24
C ASP A 213 -9.22 2.23 0.62
N VAL A 214 -10.06 2.62 1.59
CA VAL A 214 -9.81 3.74 2.48
C VAL A 214 -9.37 3.20 3.83
N GLY A 215 -8.06 3.12 4.00
CA GLY A 215 -7.42 2.49 5.15
C GLY A 215 -7.19 3.42 6.34
N GLY A 216 -6.28 3.00 7.21
CA GLY A 216 -5.84 3.81 8.36
C GLY A 216 -4.95 4.99 7.96
N GLY A 217 -4.05 4.83 7.00
CA GLY A 217 -3.09 5.86 6.60
C GLY A 217 -3.18 6.29 5.15
N THR A 218 -3.64 5.41 4.28
CA THR A 218 -3.69 5.61 2.83
C THR A 218 -5.05 5.25 2.27
N THR A 219 -5.36 5.87 1.15
CA THR A 219 -6.45 5.47 0.26
C THR A 219 -5.86 5.01 -1.05
N ASP A 220 -6.28 3.85 -1.52
CA ASP A 220 -5.85 3.24 -2.77
C ASP A 220 -7.04 3.04 -3.71
N LEU A 221 -6.94 3.59 -4.93
CA LEU A 221 -7.95 3.48 -5.98
C LEU A 221 -7.47 2.56 -7.09
N SER A 222 -8.34 1.69 -7.56
CA SER A 222 -8.04 0.82 -8.70
C SER A 222 -9.30 0.50 -9.50
N VAL A 223 -9.15 0.33 -10.80
CA VAL A 223 -10.25 0.06 -11.72
C VAL A 223 -10.01 -1.26 -12.43
N PHE A 224 -11.01 -2.15 -12.37
CA PHE A 224 -10.93 -3.48 -12.95
C PHE A 224 -12.13 -3.76 -13.85
N ARG A 225 -11.89 -4.50 -14.93
CA ARG A 225 -12.94 -5.15 -15.71
C ARG A 225 -13.07 -6.60 -15.26
N ILE A 226 -14.29 -7.04 -15.10
CA ILE A 226 -14.61 -8.42 -14.75
C ILE A 226 -14.55 -9.28 -16.00
N LYS A 227 -13.75 -10.34 -15.98
CA LYS A 227 -13.62 -11.34 -17.03
C LYS A 227 -14.00 -12.71 -16.48
N ASN A 228 -14.70 -13.50 -17.28
CA ASN A 228 -14.86 -14.91 -16.99
C ASN A 228 -13.72 -15.70 -17.65
N THR A 229 -13.17 -16.66 -16.93
CA THR A 229 -12.20 -17.60 -17.49
C THR A 229 -12.91 -18.83 -18.07
N ILE A 230 -12.21 -19.56 -18.91
CA ILE A 230 -12.64 -20.88 -19.38
C ILE A 230 -12.79 -21.78 -18.14
N GLY A 231 -14.02 -22.24 -17.86
CA GLY A 231 -14.31 -23.02 -16.65
C GLY A 231 -15.11 -22.28 -15.57
N GLY A 232 -15.53 -21.01 -15.81
CA GLY A 232 -16.45 -20.27 -14.94
C GLY A 232 -15.82 -19.64 -13.70
N SER A 233 -14.48 -19.65 -13.56
CA SER A 233 -13.81 -18.94 -12.49
C SER A 233 -13.67 -17.45 -12.85
N LEU A 234 -14.00 -16.57 -11.90
CA LEU A 234 -13.90 -15.13 -12.05
C LEU A 234 -12.43 -14.70 -12.19
N SER A 235 -12.16 -13.87 -13.20
CA SER A 235 -10.87 -13.22 -13.41
C SER A 235 -11.04 -11.71 -13.50
N LEU A 236 -10.04 -10.97 -13.08
CA LEU A 236 -10.00 -9.50 -13.11
C LEU A 236 -8.93 -9.02 -14.08
N GLU A 237 -9.25 -8.00 -14.85
CA GLU A 237 -8.35 -7.25 -15.70
C GLU A 237 -8.26 -5.81 -15.20
N GLN A 238 -7.11 -5.36 -14.78
CA GLN A 238 -6.90 -3.97 -14.38
C GLN A 238 -6.92 -3.05 -15.60
N LEU A 239 -7.70 -1.96 -15.55
CA LEU A 239 -7.89 -1.03 -16.67
C LEU A 239 -6.98 0.20 -16.59
N ASP A 240 -6.54 0.58 -15.40
CA ASP A 240 -5.64 1.72 -15.21
C ASP A 240 -4.68 1.45 -14.06
N VAL A 241 -3.62 2.23 -14.01
CA VAL A 241 -2.63 2.17 -12.93
C VAL A 241 -3.31 2.48 -11.59
N VAL A 242 -2.94 1.74 -10.56
CA VAL A 242 -3.41 2.01 -9.19
C VAL A 242 -2.93 3.38 -8.74
N PHE A 243 -3.83 4.14 -8.14
CA PHE A 243 -3.55 5.47 -7.62
C PHE A 243 -3.73 5.49 -6.10
N GLY A 244 -2.73 6.01 -5.37
CA GLY A 244 -2.74 6.06 -3.91
C GLY A 244 -2.48 7.46 -3.39
N ALA A 245 -3.07 7.79 -2.23
CA ALA A 245 -2.86 9.05 -1.51
C ALA A 245 -2.84 8.83 0.00
N SER A 246 -2.22 9.77 0.73
CA SER A 246 -2.22 9.78 2.20
C SER A 246 -3.54 10.36 2.73
N ILE A 247 -4.61 9.60 2.60
CA ILE A 247 -5.95 9.88 3.12
C ILE A 247 -6.38 8.68 3.94
N GLY A 248 -6.71 8.85 5.23
CA GLY A 248 -7.07 7.71 6.07
C GLY A 248 -7.46 8.12 7.49
N ALA A 249 -7.81 7.15 8.33
CA ALA A 249 -8.28 7.38 9.69
C ALA A 249 -7.22 8.05 10.60
N ALA A 250 -5.93 7.79 10.37
CA ALA A 250 -4.85 8.40 11.16
C ALA A 250 -4.79 9.92 11.00
N GLN A 251 -5.22 10.47 9.85
CA GLN A 251 -5.32 11.91 9.67
C GLN A 251 -6.44 12.51 10.54
N LEU A 252 -7.58 11.79 10.68
CA LEU A 252 -8.66 12.20 11.59
C LEU A 252 -8.13 12.24 13.03
N ASP A 253 -7.44 11.18 13.44
CA ASP A 253 -6.85 11.05 14.77
C ASP A 253 -5.83 12.17 15.06
N ALA A 254 -4.98 12.49 14.09
CA ALA A 254 -3.97 13.53 14.23
C ALA A 254 -4.60 14.95 14.32
N ILE A 255 -5.65 15.22 13.53
CA ILE A 255 -6.38 16.50 13.60
C ILE A 255 -7.05 16.64 14.98
N PHE A 256 -7.68 15.57 15.48
CA PHE A 256 -8.30 15.55 16.80
C PHE A 256 -7.26 15.79 17.91
N GLU A 257 -6.16 15.03 17.91
CA GLU A 257 -5.08 15.19 18.90
C GLU A 257 -4.54 16.61 18.94
N LYS A 258 -4.32 17.21 17.77
CA LYS A 258 -3.89 18.61 17.65
C LYS A 258 -4.90 19.57 18.27
N ALA A 259 -6.19 19.40 17.97
CA ALA A 259 -7.25 20.25 18.52
C ALA A 259 -7.35 20.13 20.06
N VAL A 260 -7.21 18.90 20.57
CA VAL A 260 -7.13 18.64 22.00
C VAL A 260 -5.94 19.34 22.64
N LEU A 261 -4.75 19.17 22.06
CA LEU A 261 -3.52 19.78 22.56
C LEU A 261 -3.63 21.30 22.61
N GLU A 262 -4.08 21.94 21.52
CA GLU A 262 -4.29 23.40 21.47
C GLU A 262 -5.27 23.86 22.58
N ARG A 263 -6.36 23.12 22.77
CA ARG A 263 -7.36 23.42 23.80
C ARG A 263 -6.79 23.25 25.22
N LEU A 264 -5.99 22.21 25.47
CA LEU A 264 -5.28 22.01 26.75
C LEU A 264 -4.24 23.11 27.03
N GLU A 265 -3.47 23.50 26.01
CA GLU A 265 -2.48 24.60 26.15
C GLU A 265 -3.15 25.93 26.48
N TYR A 266 -4.30 26.26 25.90
CA TYR A 266 -5.05 27.46 26.20
C TYR A 266 -5.67 27.39 27.63
N ALA A 267 -6.21 26.22 27.98
CA ALA A 267 -6.76 26.01 29.31
C ALA A 267 -5.68 26.17 30.40
N ASP A 268 -4.51 25.57 30.20
CA ASP A 268 -3.39 25.64 31.15
C ASP A 268 -2.84 27.07 31.35
N ARG A 269 -2.84 27.87 30.26
CA ARG A 269 -2.46 29.29 30.33
C ARG A 269 -3.49 30.13 31.09
N SER A 270 -4.78 29.79 31.02
CA SER A 270 -5.86 30.53 31.69
C SER A 270 -6.02 30.13 33.16
N LEU A 271 -5.96 28.85 33.43
CA LEU A 271 -6.05 28.23 34.76
C LEU A 271 -5.15 26.98 34.70
N PRO A 272 -4.03 26.96 35.47
CA PRO A 272 -3.09 25.83 35.45
C PRO A 272 -3.79 24.49 35.67
N THR A 273 -3.57 23.56 34.73
CA THR A 273 -4.15 22.23 34.78
C THR A 273 -3.44 21.29 35.74
N GLY A 274 -2.17 21.57 36.05
CA GLY A 274 -1.33 20.69 36.87
C GLY A 274 -0.91 19.41 36.13
N LEU A 275 -1.18 19.29 34.85
CA LEU A 275 -0.77 18.13 34.03
C LEU A 275 0.75 18.13 33.83
N PRO A 276 1.41 16.97 34.01
CA PRO A 276 2.86 16.87 33.87
C PRO A 276 3.31 17.00 32.39
N ASP A 277 2.46 16.57 31.43
CA ASP A 277 2.72 16.61 29.99
C ASP A 277 1.40 16.71 29.24
N LEU A 278 1.18 17.86 28.55
CA LEU A 278 -0.03 18.12 27.77
C LEU A 278 -0.07 17.29 26.47
N HIS A 279 1.10 17.02 25.87
CA HIS A 279 1.16 16.19 24.66
C HIS A 279 0.79 14.74 24.98
N ALA A 280 1.30 14.20 26.09
CA ALA A 280 0.93 12.86 26.53
C ALA A 280 -0.57 12.77 26.83
N ALA A 281 -1.15 13.78 27.49
CA ALA A 281 -2.59 13.82 27.76
C ALA A 281 -3.42 13.86 26.45
N ALA A 282 -3.05 14.69 25.48
CA ALA A 282 -3.73 14.78 24.21
C ALA A 282 -3.64 13.44 23.42
N TRP A 283 -2.48 12.80 23.42
CA TRP A 283 -2.27 11.50 22.82
C TRP A 283 -3.14 10.41 23.50
N GLU A 284 -3.16 10.34 24.84
CA GLU A 284 -3.99 9.40 25.60
C GLU A 284 -5.49 9.63 25.30
N MET A 285 -5.94 10.90 25.18
CA MET A 285 -7.32 11.22 24.79
C MET A 285 -7.66 10.74 23.37
N ARG A 286 -6.71 10.84 22.41
CA ARG A 286 -6.90 10.35 21.04
C ARG A 286 -7.09 8.84 20.98
N ILE A 287 -6.37 8.08 21.79
CA ILE A 287 -6.50 6.61 21.81
C ILE A 287 -7.62 6.12 22.74
N SER A 288 -8.27 7.04 23.48
CA SER A 288 -9.34 6.69 24.41
C SER A 288 -10.51 6.01 23.70
N LYS A 289 -11.21 5.13 24.42
CA LYS A 289 -12.39 4.45 23.90
C LYS A 289 -13.52 5.43 23.59
N GLU A 290 -13.66 6.49 24.37
CA GLU A 290 -14.67 7.53 24.19
C GLU A 290 -14.54 8.20 22.83
N TYR A 291 -13.36 8.68 22.47
CA TYR A 291 -13.10 9.27 21.16
C TYR A 291 -13.19 8.24 20.03
N GLN A 292 -12.55 7.08 20.19
CA GLN A 292 -12.53 6.06 19.14
C GLN A 292 -13.93 5.55 18.82
N ASN A 293 -14.80 5.37 19.85
CA ASN A 293 -16.18 5.00 19.62
C ASN A 293 -16.96 6.14 18.93
N ALA A 294 -16.84 7.39 19.43
CA ALA A 294 -17.50 8.54 18.81
C ALA A 294 -17.12 8.69 17.33
N LYS A 295 -15.85 8.49 16.99
CA LYS A 295 -15.33 8.50 15.60
C LYS A 295 -15.88 7.36 14.77
N CYS A 296 -15.87 6.13 15.29
CA CYS A 296 -16.30 4.94 14.54
C CYS A 296 -17.81 4.92 14.29
N ASP A 297 -18.59 5.41 15.25
CA ASP A 297 -20.06 5.44 15.18
C ASP A 297 -20.60 6.69 14.47
N TYR A 298 -19.71 7.65 14.13
CA TYR A 298 -20.14 8.90 13.52
C TYR A 298 -20.87 8.68 12.20
N GLY A 299 -22.10 9.22 12.09
CA GLY A 299 -22.98 9.11 10.92
C GLY A 299 -23.77 7.80 10.84
N SER A 300 -23.67 6.89 11.83
CA SER A 300 -24.58 5.74 11.94
C SER A 300 -25.98 6.17 12.40
N GLU A 301 -27.01 5.37 12.08
CA GLU A 301 -28.39 5.64 12.52
C GLU A 301 -28.53 5.64 14.05
N GLU A 302 -27.80 4.76 14.72
CA GLU A 302 -27.73 4.68 16.18
C GLU A 302 -27.12 5.94 16.79
N SER A 303 -26.10 6.51 16.13
CA SER A 303 -25.45 7.76 16.53
C SER A 303 -26.32 8.99 16.37
N LEU A 304 -27.31 8.97 15.46
CA LEU A 304 -28.26 10.08 15.26
C LEU A 304 -29.28 10.19 16.40
N ALA A 305 -29.48 9.13 17.18
CA ALA A 305 -30.47 9.10 18.27
C ALA A 305 -29.96 9.69 19.59
N ASP A 306 -28.62 9.81 19.77
CA ASP A 306 -28.00 10.22 21.02
C ASP A 306 -27.23 11.55 20.91
N THR A 307 -27.38 12.35 21.95
CA THR A 307 -26.72 13.62 22.31
C THR A 307 -25.84 14.33 21.26
N GLU A 308 -26.02 15.64 21.15
CA GLU A 308 -25.23 16.54 20.28
C GLU A 308 -23.74 16.62 20.66
N THR A 309 -23.36 16.09 21.84
CA THR A 309 -22.01 16.17 22.39
C THR A 309 -21.50 14.82 22.87
N PHE A 310 -20.18 14.64 22.84
CA PHE A 310 -19.47 13.54 23.52
C PHE A 310 -18.38 14.13 24.44
N ALA A 311 -18.02 13.39 25.49
CA ALA A 311 -17.01 13.79 26.42
C ALA A 311 -15.83 12.79 26.41
N VAL A 312 -14.64 13.31 26.54
CA VAL A 312 -13.40 12.51 26.68
C VAL A 312 -12.74 12.93 27.99
N ARG A 313 -12.42 11.94 28.83
CA ARG A 313 -11.69 12.20 30.06
C ARG A 313 -10.28 12.67 29.73
N VAL A 314 -9.85 13.77 30.43
CA VAL A 314 -8.47 14.23 30.33
C VAL A 314 -7.63 13.42 31.36
N PRO A 315 -6.66 12.61 30.87
CA PRO A 315 -5.87 11.76 31.74
C PRO A 315 -5.06 12.56 32.76
N LYS A 316 -5.00 12.09 34.02
CA LYS A 316 -4.25 12.71 35.13
C LYS A 316 -4.69 14.12 35.51
N LEU A 317 -5.76 14.66 34.89
CA LEU A 317 -6.36 15.93 35.32
C LEU A 317 -7.18 15.73 36.62
N ASP A 318 -7.11 16.70 37.54
CA ASP A 318 -7.92 16.69 38.75
C ASP A 318 -9.41 16.54 38.39
N PRO A 319 -10.13 15.56 38.96
CA PRO A 319 -11.56 15.34 38.66
C PRO A 319 -12.47 16.54 39.03
N THR A 320 -11.97 17.50 39.83
CA THR A 320 -12.70 18.73 40.17
C THR A 320 -12.39 19.89 39.22
N TYR A 321 -11.37 19.77 38.37
CA TYR A 321 -10.97 20.83 37.44
C TYR A 321 -12.09 21.15 36.45
N THR A 322 -12.44 22.44 36.43
CA THR A 322 -13.47 22.95 35.48
C THR A 322 -12.96 24.25 34.86
N ASN A 323 -13.03 24.32 33.55
CA ASN A 323 -12.72 25.50 32.75
C ASN A 323 -13.73 25.60 31.60
N SER A 324 -14.85 26.28 31.88
CA SER A 324 -15.98 26.36 30.92
C SER A 324 -15.63 27.08 29.62
N GLN A 325 -14.59 27.94 29.62
CA GLN A 325 -14.12 28.62 28.39
C GLN A 325 -13.56 27.64 27.38
N PHE A 326 -13.01 26.52 27.81
CA PHE A 326 -12.41 25.48 26.97
C PHE A 326 -13.19 24.16 27.05
N GLU A 327 -14.48 24.24 27.45
CA GLU A 327 -15.39 23.08 27.49
C GLU A 327 -14.84 21.92 28.32
N ILE A 328 -14.08 22.24 29.41
CA ILE A 328 -13.63 21.26 30.40
C ILE A 328 -14.50 21.36 31.63
N ASN A 329 -15.12 20.25 32.03
CA ASN A 329 -15.96 20.17 33.20
C ASN A 329 -15.63 18.88 33.99
N ARG A 330 -15.26 19.02 35.26
CA ARG A 330 -14.93 17.91 36.16
C ARG A 330 -13.91 16.92 35.57
N GLY A 331 -12.86 17.43 34.96
CA GLY A 331 -11.78 16.63 34.40
C GLY A 331 -12.12 15.95 33.03
N GLU A 332 -13.27 16.26 32.44
CA GLU A 332 -13.68 15.80 31.11
C GLU A 332 -13.74 16.97 30.14
N MET A 333 -13.26 16.78 28.94
CA MET A 333 -13.33 17.72 27.81
C MET A 333 -14.49 17.32 26.89
N TYR A 334 -15.36 18.30 26.62
CA TYR A 334 -16.56 18.10 25.80
C TYR A 334 -16.32 18.56 24.36
N PHE A 335 -16.89 17.81 23.41
CA PHE A 335 -16.81 18.07 21.99
C PHE A 335 -18.21 18.05 21.39
N GLN A 336 -18.44 18.92 20.41
CA GLN A 336 -19.65 18.86 19.58
C GLN A 336 -19.49 17.78 18.53
N ARG A 337 -20.57 17.12 18.11
CA ARG A 337 -20.52 16.17 16.99
C ARG A 337 -20.13 16.86 15.68
N ASP A 338 -20.45 18.14 15.52
CA ASP A 338 -20.03 18.94 14.36
C ASP A 338 -18.51 19.16 14.30
N ASP A 339 -17.78 19.04 15.42
CA ASP A 339 -16.31 19.03 15.42
C ASP A 339 -15.80 17.83 14.64
N LEU A 340 -16.40 16.63 14.84
CA LEU A 340 -16.09 15.44 14.04
C LEU A 340 -16.42 15.62 12.58
N LYS A 341 -17.56 16.26 12.27
CA LYS A 341 -17.97 16.55 10.89
C LYS A 341 -16.87 17.31 10.15
N GLY A 342 -16.35 18.38 10.74
CA GLY A 342 -15.29 19.19 10.15
C GLY A 342 -14.03 18.39 9.85
N ILE A 343 -13.63 17.50 10.79
CA ILE A 343 -12.46 16.62 10.65
C ILE A 343 -12.68 15.62 9.49
N PHE A 344 -13.86 15.01 9.41
CA PHE A 344 -14.20 14.07 8.32
C PHE A 344 -14.28 14.75 6.96
N ASP A 345 -14.96 15.90 6.87
CA ASP A 345 -15.21 16.61 5.61
C ASP A 345 -13.92 17.02 4.90
N GLU A 346 -12.88 17.38 5.67
CA GLU A 346 -11.55 17.69 5.10
C GLU A 346 -10.97 16.48 4.35
N GLN A 347 -11.04 15.29 4.94
CA GLN A 347 -10.52 14.08 4.31
C GLN A 347 -11.43 13.60 3.16
N ILE A 348 -12.74 13.72 3.31
CA ILE A 348 -13.71 13.35 2.28
C ILE A 348 -13.56 14.24 1.04
N SER A 349 -13.30 15.53 1.20
CA SER A 349 -13.03 16.43 0.07
C SER A 349 -11.82 15.97 -0.75
N LYS A 350 -10.71 15.60 -0.08
CA LYS A 350 -9.53 15.06 -0.73
C LYS A 350 -9.82 13.73 -1.45
N LEU A 351 -10.65 12.87 -0.82
CA LEU A 351 -11.10 11.61 -1.41
C LEU A 351 -11.92 11.84 -2.69
N PHE A 352 -12.84 12.80 -2.68
CA PHE A 352 -13.61 13.18 -3.85
C PHE A 352 -12.72 13.65 -5.01
N ASP A 353 -11.79 14.56 -4.73
CA ASP A 353 -10.84 15.05 -5.75
C ASP A 353 -10.02 13.93 -6.39
N MET A 354 -9.63 12.97 -5.58
CA MET A 354 -8.88 11.79 -6.03
C MET A 354 -9.73 10.88 -6.92
N MET A 355 -10.97 10.60 -6.51
CA MET A 355 -11.91 9.77 -7.25
C MET A 355 -12.34 10.43 -8.57
N ASP A 356 -12.63 11.72 -8.56
CA ASP A 356 -13.03 12.47 -9.75
C ASP A 356 -11.90 12.48 -10.79
N LYS A 357 -10.65 12.69 -10.37
CA LYS A 357 -9.48 12.58 -11.25
C LYS A 357 -9.37 11.20 -11.88
N GLN A 358 -9.59 10.13 -11.10
CA GLN A 358 -9.52 8.77 -11.61
C GLN A 358 -10.65 8.47 -12.61
N LEU A 359 -11.86 8.95 -12.37
CA LEU A 359 -12.99 8.81 -13.31
C LEU A 359 -12.73 9.55 -14.63
N VAL A 360 -12.14 10.75 -14.56
CA VAL A 360 -11.73 11.51 -15.76
C VAL A 360 -10.64 10.78 -16.53
N ASN A 361 -9.61 10.27 -15.86
CA ASN A 361 -8.54 9.49 -16.48
C ASN A 361 -9.07 8.23 -17.16
N LEU A 362 -9.96 7.50 -16.48
CA LEU A 362 -10.61 6.31 -17.05
C LEU A 362 -11.37 6.67 -18.33
N GLN A 363 -12.14 7.75 -18.32
CA GLN A 363 -12.91 8.17 -19.50
C GLN A 363 -12.02 8.58 -20.67
N GLN A 364 -10.88 9.20 -20.41
CA GLN A 364 -9.91 9.56 -21.45
C GLN A 364 -9.26 8.33 -22.09
N LYS A 365 -8.84 7.35 -21.28
CA LYS A 365 -8.17 6.14 -21.75
C LYS A 365 -9.14 5.10 -22.32
N HIS A 366 -10.32 5.01 -21.74
CA HIS A 366 -11.36 4.02 -22.07
C HIS A 366 -12.73 4.69 -22.22
N PRO A 367 -12.98 5.46 -23.30
CA PRO A 367 -14.16 6.30 -23.46
C PRO A 367 -15.49 5.55 -23.41
N ASN A 368 -15.49 4.26 -23.73
CA ASN A 368 -16.69 3.41 -23.81
C ASN A 368 -16.98 2.67 -22.49
N GLU A 369 -16.07 2.75 -21.51
CA GLU A 369 -16.26 2.04 -20.25
C GLU A 369 -17.20 2.81 -19.31
N GLN A 370 -18.10 2.05 -18.67
CA GLN A 370 -19.02 2.55 -17.66
C GLN A 370 -18.73 1.85 -16.33
N VAL A 371 -18.49 2.62 -15.29
CA VAL A 371 -18.29 2.09 -13.94
C VAL A 371 -19.63 1.61 -13.40
N ALA A 372 -19.77 0.30 -13.26
CA ALA A 372 -21.01 -0.30 -12.73
C ALA A 372 -21.03 -0.31 -11.19
N HIS A 373 -19.88 -0.56 -10.57
CA HIS A 373 -19.79 -0.70 -9.13
C HIS A 373 -18.63 0.11 -8.56
N LEU A 374 -18.90 0.84 -7.46
CA LEU A 374 -17.91 1.37 -6.54
C LEU A 374 -17.87 0.47 -5.31
N VAL A 375 -16.75 -0.16 -5.04
CA VAL A 375 -16.54 -1.00 -3.87
C VAL A 375 -15.69 -0.28 -2.86
N LEU A 376 -16.23 -0.12 -1.65
CA LEU A 376 -15.54 0.47 -0.51
C LEU A 376 -14.93 -0.63 0.34
N SER A 377 -13.70 -0.44 0.75
CA SER A 377 -12.97 -1.30 1.69
C SER A 377 -12.10 -0.46 2.62
N GLY A 378 -11.40 -1.14 3.55
CA GLY A 378 -10.62 -0.48 4.57
C GLY A 378 -11.44 -0.02 5.78
N GLY A 379 -10.74 0.35 6.85
CA GLY A 379 -11.38 0.74 8.11
C GLY A 379 -12.22 2.02 7.97
N LEU A 380 -11.67 3.07 7.34
CA LEU A 380 -12.38 4.32 7.11
C LEU A 380 -13.44 4.19 6.01
N GLY A 381 -13.22 3.33 5.00
CA GLY A 381 -14.23 3.01 3.99
C GLY A 381 -15.50 2.33 4.56
N ASN A 382 -15.38 1.74 5.75
CA ASN A 382 -16.51 1.17 6.49
C ASN A 382 -17.28 2.21 7.31
N SER A 383 -16.80 3.46 7.44
CA SER A 383 -17.50 4.52 8.17
C SER A 383 -18.86 4.83 7.52
N ALA A 384 -19.91 4.87 8.33
CA ALA A 384 -21.26 5.20 7.88
C ALA A 384 -21.33 6.60 7.27
N TYR A 385 -20.59 7.56 7.86
CA TYR A 385 -20.53 8.93 7.34
C TYR A 385 -19.86 9.01 5.96
N VAL A 386 -18.71 8.36 5.79
CA VAL A 386 -18.00 8.28 4.50
C VAL A 386 -18.90 7.64 3.43
N GLN A 387 -19.55 6.54 3.76
CA GLN A 387 -20.48 5.87 2.85
C GLN A 387 -21.66 6.77 2.45
N SER A 388 -22.23 7.51 3.41
CA SER A 388 -23.34 8.45 3.17
C SER A 388 -22.90 9.57 2.21
N CYS A 389 -21.73 10.17 2.43
CA CYS A 389 -21.17 11.21 1.58
C CYS A 389 -20.91 10.71 0.15
N LEU A 390 -20.35 9.51 0.01
CA LEU A 390 -20.10 8.89 -1.30
C LEU A 390 -21.40 8.56 -2.04
N ARG A 391 -22.41 8.02 -1.33
CA ARG A 391 -23.74 7.77 -1.92
C ARG A 391 -24.41 9.06 -2.37
N SER A 392 -24.34 10.11 -1.56
CA SER A 392 -24.90 11.41 -1.90
C SER A 392 -24.26 12.00 -3.16
N ARG A 393 -22.95 11.82 -3.36
CA ARG A 393 -22.23 12.40 -4.51
C ARG A 393 -22.36 11.57 -5.79
N TYR A 394 -22.25 10.25 -5.69
CA TYR A 394 -22.09 9.39 -6.87
C TYR A 394 -23.27 8.46 -7.16
N ALA A 395 -24.10 8.10 -6.17
CA ALA A 395 -25.20 7.17 -6.39
C ALA A 395 -26.45 7.86 -6.96
N PHE A 396 -27.44 7.06 -7.37
CA PHE A 396 -28.75 7.50 -7.80
C PHE A 396 -28.78 8.52 -8.96
N GLY A 397 -27.77 8.51 -9.82
CA GLY A 397 -27.64 9.44 -10.94
C GLY A 397 -27.06 10.81 -10.57
N ASN A 398 -26.61 11.00 -9.34
CA ASN A 398 -26.02 12.26 -8.87
C ASN A 398 -24.61 12.52 -9.42
N SER A 399 -23.93 11.47 -9.93
CA SER A 399 -22.59 11.62 -10.49
C SER A 399 -22.59 12.58 -11.69
N THR A 400 -21.69 13.55 -11.67
CA THR A 400 -21.44 14.48 -12.79
C THR A 400 -20.62 13.82 -13.90
N HIS A 401 -19.97 12.70 -13.63
CA HIS A 401 -19.15 11.96 -14.59
C HIS A 401 -20.01 11.06 -15.47
N SER A 402 -19.89 11.21 -16.78
CA SER A 402 -20.69 10.46 -17.76
C SER A 402 -20.46 8.94 -17.69
N ASN A 403 -19.25 8.51 -17.31
CA ASN A 403 -18.87 7.10 -17.15
C ASN A 403 -19.21 6.49 -15.78
N ALA A 404 -19.90 7.23 -14.89
CA ALA A 404 -20.27 6.78 -13.55
C ALA A 404 -21.71 7.14 -13.14
N ARG A 405 -22.61 7.39 -14.11
CA ARG A 405 -24.00 7.82 -13.83
C ARG A 405 -24.86 6.76 -13.14
N SER A 406 -24.58 5.49 -13.41
CA SER A 406 -25.38 4.37 -12.89
C SER A 406 -24.60 3.54 -11.85
N ILE A 407 -23.60 4.14 -11.23
CA ILE A 407 -22.73 3.46 -10.28
C ILE A 407 -23.48 2.97 -9.05
N GLN A 408 -23.25 1.73 -8.67
CA GLN A 408 -23.78 1.13 -7.45
C GLN A 408 -22.67 1.08 -6.40
N ILE A 409 -22.91 1.71 -5.24
CA ILE A 409 -21.94 1.74 -4.14
C ILE A 409 -22.16 0.54 -3.22
N ARG A 410 -21.12 -0.23 -2.98
CA ARG A 410 -21.11 -1.44 -2.16
C ARG A 410 -19.95 -1.39 -1.16
N VAL A 411 -20.17 -1.99 -0.01
CA VAL A 411 -19.08 -2.25 0.96
C VAL A 411 -18.62 -3.68 0.76
N ALA A 412 -17.32 -3.89 0.73
CA ALA A 412 -16.74 -5.21 0.62
C ALA A 412 -17.11 -6.06 1.86
N PRO A 413 -17.30 -7.37 1.74
CA PRO A 413 -17.39 -8.24 2.90
C PRO A 413 -16.10 -8.17 3.73
N ASP A 414 -16.23 -8.13 5.06
CA ASP A 414 -15.09 -7.99 5.99
C ASP A 414 -14.11 -6.86 5.58
N PRO A 415 -14.57 -5.61 5.47
CA PRO A 415 -13.84 -4.53 4.78
C PRO A 415 -12.47 -4.24 5.39
N GLN A 416 -12.24 -4.58 6.65
CA GLN A 416 -10.94 -4.45 7.32
C GLN A 416 -9.94 -5.55 6.95
N LEU A 417 -10.41 -6.70 6.44
CA LEU A 417 -9.62 -7.91 6.18
C LEU A 417 -9.45 -8.21 4.69
N VAL A 418 -10.01 -7.37 3.82
CA VAL A 418 -10.02 -7.61 2.36
C VAL A 418 -8.62 -7.87 1.80
N VAL A 419 -7.63 -7.15 2.30
CA VAL A 419 -6.25 -7.22 1.80
C VAL A 419 -5.62 -8.57 2.13
N CYS A 420 -5.56 -8.96 3.39
CA CYS A 420 -4.96 -10.25 3.76
C CYS A 420 -5.77 -11.43 3.23
N LYS A 421 -7.12 -11.38 3.26
CA LYS A 421 -7.97 -12.44 2.70
C LYS A 421 -7.86 -12.52 1.17
N GLY A 422 -7.76 -11.40 0.48
CA GLY A 422 -7.60 -11.33 -0.97
C GLY A 422 -6.31 -11.97 -1.45
N ASN A 423 -5.19 -11.67 -0.80
CA ASN A 423 -3.90 -12.30 -1.09
C ASN A 423 -3.92 -13.82 -0.94
N VAL A 424 -4.49 -14.33 0.17
CA VAL A 424 -4.64 -15.78 0.37
C VAL A 424 -5.53 -16.38 -0.71
N ALA A 425 -6.64 -15.71 -1.03
CA ALA A 425 -7.63 -16.18 -1.99
C ALA A 425 -7.05 -16.27 -3.42
N ASP A 426 -6.28 -15.27 -3.86
CA ASP A 426 -5.58 -15.29 -5.16
C ASP A 426 -4.57 -16.44 -5.22
N ARG A 427 -3.76 -16.57 -4.18
CA ARG A 427 -2.74 -17.63 -4.13
C ARG A 427 -3.34 -19.03 -4.14
N VAL A 428 -4.40 -19.26 -3.36
CA VAL A 428 -5.11 -20.54 -3.33
C VAL A 428 -5.77 -20.85 -4.67
N ALA A 429 -6.35 -19.84 -5.34
CA ALA A 429 -6.87 -20.01 -6.70
C ALA A 429 -5.78 -20.43 -7.68
N LYS A 430 -4.63 -19.76 -7.65
CA LYS A 430 -3.47 -20.10 -8.49
C LYS A 430 -2.94 -21.51 -8.23
N LEU A 431 -2.91 -21.96 -6.97
CA LEU A 431 -2.51 -23.33 -6.61
C LEU A 431 -3.48 -24.40 -7.13
N LYS A 432 -4.78 -24.06 -7.27
CA LYS A 432 -5.82 -24.98 -7.74
C LYS A 432 -5.95 -25.01 -9.26
N SER A 433 -6.02 -23.85 -9.89
CA SER A 433 -6.32 -23.69 -11.33
C SER A 433 -5.10 -23.40 -12.18
N GLY A 434 -3.97 -23.07 -11.59
CA GLY A 434 -2.78 -22.56 -12.29
C GLY A 434 -2.89 -21.10 -12.70
N GLN A 435 -4.03 -20.43 -12.43
CA GLN A 435 -4.29 -19.05 -12.84
C GLN A 435 -4.60 -18.16 -11.63
N SER A 436 -4.07 -16.95 -11.65
CA SER A 436 -4.39 -15.90 -10.68
C SER A 436 -5.79 -15.34 -10.94
N VAL A 437 -6.46 -14.90 -9.88
CA VAL A 437 -7.75 -14.19 -10.01
C VAL A 437 -7.51 -12.85 -10.70
N LEU A 438 -6.43 -12.14 -10.35
CA LEU A 438 -5.96 -10.99 -11.11
C LEU A 438 -5.12 -11.47 -12.30
N GLY A 439 -5.76 -11.66 -13.45
CA GLY A 439 -5.11 -12.18 -14.66
C GLY A 439 -4.20 -11.18 -15.35
N TRP A 440 -4.57 -9.90 -15.33
CA TRP A 440 -3.85 -8.80 -15.98
C TRP A 440 -3.78 -7.58 -15.09
N ARG A 441 -2.62 -6.93 -15.07
CA ARG A 441 -2.37 -5.69 -14.33
C ARG A 441 -1.77 -4.62 -15.23
N CYS A 442 -1.99 -3.34 -14.92
CA CYS A 442 -1.34 -2.23 -15.60
C CYS A 442 0.03 -1.94 -14.98
N CYS A 443 1.03 -1.81 -15.82
CA CYS A 443 2.38 -1.52 -15.36
C CYS A 443 2.46 -0.10 -14.78
N ARG A 444 3.00 0.03 -13.56
CA ARG A 444 3.05 1.32 -12.83
C ARG A 444 4.13 2.27 -13.33
N ALA A 445 5.16 1.73 -13.98
CA ALA A 445 6.26 2.47 -14.57
C ALA A 445 6.73 1.76 -15.84
N SER A 446 7.46 2.44 -16.69
CA SER A 446 8.10 1.84 -17.85
C SER A 446 9.41 1.18 -17.45
N TYR A 447 9.65 -0.03 -17.97
CA TYR A 447 10.88 -0.78 -17.71
C TYR A 447 11.55 -1.16 -19.01
N GLY A 448 12.86 -0.98 -19.04
CA GLY A 448 13.69 -1.28 -20.20
C GLY A 448 15.07 -1.79 -19.80
N THR A 449 15.89 -2.09 -20.79
CA THR A 449 17.29 -2.45 -20.60
C THR A 449 18.19 -1.49 -21.33
N LYS A 450 19.27 -1.07 -20.64
CA LYS A 450 20.31 -0.29 -21.30
C LYS A 450 21.04 -1.17 -22.32
N CYS A 451 21.10 -0.68 -23.57
CA CYS A 451 21.68 -1.43 -24.66
C CYS A 451 22.46 -0.53 -25.63
N LYS A 452 23.10 -1.14 -26.62
CA LYS A 452 23.63 -0.46 -27.79
C LYS A 452 22.90 -0.94 -29.05
N MET A 453 22.53 -0.03 -29.93
CA MET A 453 21.83 -0.32 -31.18
C MET A 453 22.71 -0.04 -32.39
N LEU A 454 22.58 -0.88 -33.45
CA LEU A 454 23.35 -0.66 -34.67
C LEU A 454 22.97 0.72 -35.25
N TYR A 455 23.96 1.55 -35.52
CA TYR A 455 23.76 2.88 -36.09
C TYR A 455 23.10 2.81 -37.44
N ASN A 456 22.03 3.55 -37.63
CA ASN A 456 21.34 3.74 -38.89
C ASN A 456 21.20 5.25 -39.18
N PRO A 457 21.83 5.79 -40.22
CA PRO A 457 21.78 7.22 -40.53
C PRO A 457 20.38 7.71 -40.93
N ASN A 458 19.47 6.80 -41.28
CA ASN A 458 18.09 7.13 -41.65
C ASN A 458 17.14 7.15 -40.43
N ASN A 459 17.60 6.73 -39.27
CA ASN A 459 16.81 6.80 -38.04
C ASN A 459 17.04 8.15 -37.36
N LYS A 460 15.99 8.94 -37.22
CA LYS A 460 16.04 10.26 -36.56
C LYS A 460 16.54 10.20 -35.12
N ASP A 461 16.20 9.12 -34.40
CA ASP A 461 16.58 8.93 -32.99
C ASP A 461 18.09 8.63 -32.83
N HIS A 462 18.79 8.27 -33.92
CA HIS A 462 20.23 8.04 -33.92
C HIS A 462 21.06 9.30 -34.18
N ILE A 463 20.42 10.34 -34.74
CA ILE A 463 21.12 11.60 -35.11
C ILE A 463 21.51 12.35 -33.84
N GLY A 464 22.80 12.72 -33.75
CA GLY A 464 23.34 13.44 -32.59
C GLY A 464 23.59 12.59 -31.34
N GLN A 465 23.29 11.29 -31.39
CA GLN A 465 23.60 10.38 -30.29
C GLN A 465 25.08 9.98 -30.27
N ARG A 466 25.57 9.60 -29.09
CA ARG A 466 26.93 9.06 -28.93
C ARG A 466 27.07 7.73 -29.66
N THR A 467 28.07 7.63 -30.54
CA THR A 467 28.36 6.41 -31.30
C THR A 467 29.74 5.85 -31.00
N GLU A 468 29.89 4.54 -31.02
CA GLU A 468 31.16 3.85 -30.88
C GLU A 468 31.30 2.71 -31.89
N VAL A 469 32.51 2.46 -32.38
CA VAL A 469 32.80 1.31 -33.23
C VAL A 469 33.15 0.12 -32.36
N ASP A 470 32.42 -0.97 -32.52
CA ASP A 470 32.64 -2.21 -31.78
C ASP A 470 33.86 -2.95 -32.35
N VAL A 471 34.87 -3.14 -31.50
CA VAL A 471 36.16 -3.75 -31.89
C VAL A 471 36.07 -5.21 -32.34
N LEU A 472 34.96 -5.91 -31.99
CA LEU A 472 34.78 -7.31 -32.36
C LEU A 472 34.14 -7.50 -33.73
N ASP A 473 33.19 -6.66 -34.14
CA ASP A 473 32.52 -6.79 -35.42
C ASP A 473 32.77 -5.61 -36.37
N GLY A 474 33.48 -4.57 -35.92
CA GLY A 474 33.82 -3.41 -36.75
C GLY A 474 32.64 -2.51 -37.11
N LYS A 475 31.49 -2.67 -36.49
CA LYS A 475 30.27 -1.91 -36.78
C LYS A 475 30.10 -0.75 -35.81
N THR A 476 29.49 0.34 -36.27
CA THR A 476 29.17 1.50 -35.47
C THR A 476 27.84 1.27 -34.72
N TYR A 477 27.82 1.54 -33.44
CA TYR A 477 26.65 1.43 -32.56
C TYR A 477 26.35 2.77 -31.89
N VAL A 478 25.07 3.09 -31.74
CA VAL A 478 24.59 4.11 -30.83
C VAL A 478 24.65 3.56 -29.41
N MET A 479 25.24 4.32 -28.53
CA MET A 479 25.46 3.90 -27.14
C MET A 479 24.34 4.41 -26.23
N ASP A 480 24.22 3.80 -25.05
CA ASP A 480 23.32 4.24 -23.98
C ASP A 480 21.84 4.29 -24.38
N CYS A 481 21.41 3.53 -25.40
CA CYS A 481 20.01 3.36 -25.77
C CYS A 481 19.25 2.60 -24.69
N VAL A 482 17.94 2.83 -24.61
CA VAL A 482 17.03 2.05 -23.77
C VAL A 482 16.08 1.24 -24.65
N ASP A 483 16.11 -0.08 -24.50
CA ASP A 483 15.13 -0.98 -25.08
C ASP A 483 14.02 -1.21 -24.07
N TRP A 484 12.90 -0.47 -24.23
CA TRP A 484 11.74 -0.56 -23.37
C TRP A 484 10.98 -1.86 -23.62
N PHE A 485 10.88 -2.76 -22.61
CA PHE A 485 10.19 -4.03 -22.76
C PHE A 485 8.76 -4.02 -22.19
N VAL A 486 8.40 -3.00 -21.41
CA VAL A 486 7.04 -2.69 -20.98
C VAL A 486 6.95 -1.19 -20.69
N LYS A 487 5.83 -0.58 -21.02
CA LYS A 487 5.57 0.84 -20.79
C LYS A 487 4.54 1.04 -19.69
N LYS A 488 4.56 2.20 -19.04
CA LYS A 488 3.58 2.60 -18.03
C LYS A 488 2.17 2.51 -18.62
N GLY A 489 1.26 1.90 -17.89
CA GLY A 489 -0.13 1.68 -18.32
C GLY A 489 -0.34 0.47 -19.22
N GLU A 490 0.71 -0.15 -19.79
CA GLU A 490 0.54 -1.36 -20.58
C GLU A 490 0.04 -2.53 -19.71
N PRO A 491 -0.93 -3.33 -20.22
CA PRO A 491 -1.39 -4.51 -19.53
C PRO A 491 -0.32 -5.60 -19.56
N VAL A 492 -0.04 -6.19 -18.40
CA VAL A 492 0.92 -7.29 -18.24
C VAL A 492 0.23 -8.46 -17.57
N SER A 493 0.48 -9.67 -18.07
CA SER A 493 -0.06 -10.88 -17.48
C SER A 493 0.54 -11.15 -16.11
N SER A 494 -0.30 -11.53 -15.15
CA SER A 494 0.14 -11.98 -13.83
C SER A 494 0.73 -13.41 -13.83
N ASP A 495 0.45 -14.17 -14.88
CA ASP A 495 0.80 -15.60 -14.94
C ASP A 495 1.90 -15.91 -15.96
N PHE A 496 2.16 -15.03 -16.92
CA PHE A 496 3.15 -15.24 -17.98
C PHE A 496 4.25 -14.19 -17.95
N PRO A 497 5.53 -14.61 -18.03
CA PRO A 497 6.67 -13.69 -18.09
C PRO A 497 6.75 -12.93 -19.39
N ILE A 498 7.32 -11.73 -19.34
CA ILE A 498 7.76 -11.00 -20.55
C ILE A 498 9.05 -11.66 -21.02
N ILE A 499 9.10 -12.05 -22.28
CA ILE A 499 10.23 -12.74 -22.90
C ILE A 499 11.07 -11.73 -23.67
N ARG A 500 12.37 -11.62 -23.34
CA ARG A 500 13.32 -10.73 -24.04
C ARG A 500 14.54 -11.51 -24.50
N GLU A 501 14.88 -11.34 -25.78
CA GLU A 501 16.05 -11.96 -26.40
C GLU A 501 17.25 -11.01 -26.37
N PHE A 502 18.39 -11.55 -25.97
CA PHE A 502 19.64 -10.82 -25.91
C PHE A 502 20.72 -11.52 -26.71
N SER A 503 21.66 -10.73 -27.18
CA SER A 503 22.88 -11.21 -27.83
C SER A 503 24.10 -10.52 -27.26
N ARG A 504 25.11 -11.29 -26.88
CA ARG A 504 26.37 -10.79 -26.39
C ARG A 504 27.52 -11.35 -27.22
N LYS A 505 28.61 -10.61 -27.31
CA LYS A 505 29.84 -11.02 -28.00
C LYS A 505 30.90 -11.36 -26.94
N CYS A 506 31.51 -12.54 -27.08
CA CYS A 506 32.57 -13.00 -26.22
C CYS A 506 33.83 -13.24 -27.08
N PRO A 507 35.02 -12.67 -26.75
CA PRO A 507 36.22 -12.96 -27.46
C PRO A 507 36.54 -14.47 -27.39
N PRO A 508 37.23 -15.04 -28.38
CA PRO A 508 37.69 -16.43 -28.30
C PRO A 508 38.73 -16.59 -27.21
N ALA A 509 38.90 -17.80 -26.71
CA ALA A 509 40.00 -18.13 -25.82
C ALA A 509 41.37 -17.89 -26.53
N THR A 510 42.33 -17.35 -25.81
CA THR A 510 43.71 -17.12 -26.25
C THR A 510 44.65 -17.67 -25.21
N SER A 511 45.95 -17.80 -25.57
CA SER A 511 47.01 -18.23 -24.62
C SER A 511 47.09 -17.28 -23.41
N ALA A 512 46.87 -15.99 -23.62
CA ALA A 512 46.84 -14.98 -22.56
C ALA A 512 45.53 -14.93 -21.76
N ALA A 513 44.42 -15.39 -22.33
CA ALA A 513 43.08 -15.44 -21.71
C ALA A 513 42.37 -16.76 -22.08
N PRO A 514 42.76 -17.88 -21.45
CA PRO A 514 42.21 -19.19 -21.77
C PRO A 514 40.74 -19.34 -21.45
N ASN A 515 40.23 -18.59 -20.45
CA ASN A 515 38.81 -18.53 -20.05
C ASN A 515 38.34 -17.09 -20.07
N PRO A 516 37.88 -16.57 -21.22
CA PRO A 516 37.30 -15.21 -21.25
C PRO A 516 36.06 -15.15 -20.42
N THR A 517 35.84 -13.99 -19.74
CA THR A 517 34.69 -13.76 -18.91
C THR A 517 33.39 -13.92 -19.72
N ARG A 518 32.50 -14.74 -19.19
CA ARG A 518 31.16 -15.00 -19.76
C ARG A 518 30.04 -14.56 -18.84
N ILE A 519 30.31 -13.57 -17.97
CA ILE A 519 29.34 -12.90 -17.13
C ILE A 519 29.02 -11.56 -17.79
N PHE A 520 27.75 -11.33 -18.11
CA PHE A 520 27.30 -10.14 -18.83
C PHE A 520 26.33 -9.36 -17.97
N PRO A 521 26.75 -8.22 -17.41
CA PRO A 521 25.84 -7.33 -16.70
C PRO A 521 24.90 -6.64 -17.68
N THR A 522 23.65 -6.47 -17.29
CA THR A 522 22.63 -5.73 -18.02
C THR A 522 21.93 -4.78 -17.02
N ASP A 523 22.02 -3.48 -17.29
CA ASP A 523 21.32 -2.49 -16.49
C ASP A 523 19.84 -2.48 -16.84
N VAL A 524 18.98 -2.62 -15.84
CA VAL A 524 17.53 -2.45 -15.95
C VAL A 524 17.20 -1.00 -15.63
N ILE A 525 16.48 -0.38 -16.53
CA ILE A 525 16.14 1.04 -16.49
C ILE A 525 14.64 1.18 -16.19
N CYS A 526 14.29 2.16 -15.38
CA CYS A 526 12.92 2.54 -15.07
C CYS A 526 12.68 4.00 -15.44
N SER A 527 11.46 4.30 -15.90
CA SER A 527 10.96 5.66 -16.08
C SER A 527 9.50 5.76 -15.63
N GLU A 528 9.17 6.83 -14.94
CA GLU A 528 7.80 7.17 -14.54
C GLU A 528 7.10 8.07 -15.57
N ALA A 529 7.81 8.47 -16.63
CA ALA A 529 7.27 9.26 -17.73
C ALA A 529 6.14 8.52 -18.44
N GLU A 530 5.21 9.26 -19.02
CA GLU A 530 4.15 8.69 -19.86
C GLU A 530 4.76 7.97 -21.07
N ALA A 531 4.06 6.97 -21.59
CA ALA A 531 4.56 6.05 -22.60
C ALA A 531 5.04 6.75 -23.88
N GLU A 532 4.39 7.86 -24.25
CA GLU A 532 4.68 8.68 -25.42
C GLU A 532 5.93 9.57 -25.24
N LEU A 533 6.32 9.84 -23.99
CA LEU A 533 7.44 10.70 -23.62
C LEU A 533 8.71 9.92 -23.27
N LEU A 534 8.70 8.61 -23.45
CA LEU A 534 9.85 7.76 -23.12
C LEU A 534 11.04 8.09 -24.05
N PRO A 535 12.22 8.35 -23.48
CA PRO A 535 13.38 8.67 -24.29
C PRO A 535 13.97 7.43 -24.97
N TYR A 536 14.55 7.64 -26.15
CA TYR A 536 15.27 6.62 -26.89
C TYR A 536 16.58 6.20 -26.22
N ALA A 537 17.27 7.16 -25.62
CA ALA A 537 18.53 6.97 -24.92
C ALA A 537 18.44 7.51 -23.48
N MET A 538 19.38 7.09 -22.63
CA MET A 538 19.47 7.55 -21.23
C MET A 538 19.49 9.06 -21.10
N ASN A 539 18.59 9.59 -20.29
CA ASN A 539 18.51 11.00 -19.89
C ASN A 539 18.03 11.13 -18.44
N SER A 540 17.71 12.34 -17.98
CA SER A 540 17.24 12.60 -16.61
C SER A 540 15.90 11.92 -16.26
N ALA A 541 15.06 11.58 -17.24
CA ALA A 541 13.83 10.84 -17.03
C ALA A 541 14.05 9.34 -16.81
N CYS A 542 15.28 8.84 -17.04
CA CYS A 542 15.68 7.45 -16.88
C CYS A 542 16.42 7.24 -15.56
N ARG A 543 16.06 6.19 -14.84
CA ARG A 543 16.74 5.77 -13.64
C ARG A 543 17.22 4.33 -13.78
N SER A 544 18.51 4.07 -13.49
CA SER A 544 18.99 2.70 -13.36
C SER A 544 18.44 2.10 -12.07
N MET A 545 17.80 0.95 -12.17
CA MET A 545 17.13 0.26 -11.08
C MET A 545 18.01 -0.81 -10.45
N CYS A 546 18.49 -1.67 -11.30
CA CYS A 546 19.28 -2.81 -10.91
C CYS A 546 20.19 -3.25 -12.05
N LYS A 547 21.18 -4.05 -11.69
CA LYS A 547 22.06 -4.74 -12.64
C LYS A 547 21.79 -6.24 -12.55
N VAL A 548 21.45 -6.83 -13.67
CA VAL A 548 21.19 -8.27 -13.82
C VAL A 548 22.42 -8.93 -14.43
N GLU A 549 23.02 -9.88 -13.72
CA GLU A 549 24.19 -10.60 -14.20
C GLU A 549 23.80 -11.91 -14.89
N SER A 550 24.02 -11.98 -16.21
CA SER A 550 23.81 -13.20 -17.01
C SER A 550 25.10 -14.02 -17.01
N ASP A 551 25.16 -15.08 -16.21
CA ASP A 551 26.33 -15.94 -16.05
C ASP A 551 26.27 -17.19 -16.94
N PHE A 552 27.26 -17.30 -17.85
CA PHE A 552 27.47 -18.45 -18.75
C PHE A 552 28.79 -19.16 -18.46
N ALA A 553 29.39 -18.97 -17.30
CA ALA A 553 30.69 -19.58 -16.95
C ALA A 553 30.65 -21.13 -17.03
N SER A 554 29.50 -21.72 -16.70
CA SER A 554 29.27 -23.17 -16.77
C SER A 554 29.04 -23.70 -18.19
N VAL A 555 28.77 -22.85 -19.20
CA VAL A 555 28.50 -23.26 -20.56
C VAL A 555 29.79 -23.25 -21.38
N PRO A 556 30.22 -24.38 -22.01
CA PRO A 556 31.44 -24.42 -22.80
C PRO A 556 31.39 -23.46 -24.01
N LEU A 557 32.54 -22.82 -24.34
CA LEU A 557 32.65 -21.90 -25.48
C LEU A 557 32.27 -22.56 -26.82
N SER A 558 32.51 -23.86 -26.95
CA SER A 558 32.16 -24.64 -28.14
C SER A 558 30.68 -24.68 -28.46
N MET A 559 29.82 -24.44 -27.46
CA MET A 559 28.37 -24.35 -27.62
C MET A 559 27.93 -23.05 -28.29
N PHE A 560 28.78 -22.04 -28.38
CA PHE A 560 28.45 -20.75 -28.94
C PHE A 560 28.96 -20.60 -30.39
N LYS A 561 28.18 -19.99 -31.25
CA LYS A 561 28.51 -19.82 -32.68
C LYS A 561 29.65 -18.83 -32.86
N LEU A 562 30.79 -19.30 -33.39
CA LEU A 562 31.93 -18.44 -33.74
C LEU A 562 31.62 -17.62 -35.01
N LYS A 563 31.80 -16.31 -34.95
CA LYS A 563 31.60 -15.32 -36.01
C LYS A 563 32.94 -14.75 -36.48
N ASN A 564 32.92 -14.06 -37.64
CA ASN A 564 34.07 -13.43 -38.28
C ASN A 564 35.23 -14.43 -38.51
N ARG A 565 34.92 -15.60 -39.07
CA ARG A 565 35.86 -16.67 -39.30
C ARG A 565 36.77 -16.40 -40.50
N HIS A 566 36.28 -15.63 -41.46
CA HIS A 566 36.92 -15.41 -42.76
C HIS A 566 37.72 -14.11 -42.74
N TRP A 567 38.86 -14.07 -43.53
CA TRP A 567 39.74 -12.92 -43.63
C TRP A 567 39.09 -11.66 -44.22
N TRP A 568 37.99 -11.83 -44.98
CA TRP A 568 37.24 -10.71 -45.54
C TRP A 568 36.16 -10.13 -44.63
N ASN A 569 35.94 -10.71 -43.44
CA ASN A 569 35.05 -10.14 -42.46
C ASN A 569 35.72 -8.97 -41.75
N SER A 570 35.00 -7.87 -41.61
CA SER A 570 35.43 -6.77 -40.74
C SER A 570 35.39 -7.18 -39.27
N GLY A 571 36.35 -6.70 -38.46
CA GLY A 571 36.44 -6.97 -37.04
C GLY A 571 37.22 -8.26 -36.69
N LYS A 572 37.19 -8.61 -35.40
CA LYS A 572 37.91 -9.77 -34.83
C LYS A 572 36.97 -10.99 -34.68
N LYS A 573 37.53 -12.18 -34.60
CA LYS A 573 36.75 -13.39 -34.27
C LYS A 573 36.10 -13.24 -32.90
N TYR A 574 34.83 -13.67 -32.78
CA TYR A 574 34.13 -13.69 -31.49
C TYR A 574 33.07 -14.79 -31.47
N HIS A 575 32.73 -15.27 -30.25
CA HIS A 575 31.56 -16.12 -30.03
C HIS A 575 30.33 -15.27 -29.81
N ARG A 576 29.24 -15.59 -30.53
CA ARG A 576 27.96 -14.96 -30.32
C ARG A 576 27.12 -15.80 -29.37
N ILE A 577 26.76 -15.22 -28.22
CA ILE A 577 25.96 -15.82 -27.18
C ILE A 577 24.55 -15.23 -27.27
N ASN A 578 23.58 -16.02 -27.72
CA ASN A 578 22.18 -15.64 -27.73
C ASN A 578 21.50 -16.28 -26.53
N PHE A 579 20.68 -15.52 -25.82
CA PHE A 579 19.98 -16.00 -24.64
C PHE A 579 18.67 -15.24 -24.43
N VAL A 580 17.83 -15.78 -23.57
CA VAL A 580 16.53 -15.21 -23.19
C VAL A 580 16.57 -14.85 -21.73
N ILE A 581 16.08 -13.65 -21.40
CA ILE A 581 15.71 -13.27 -20.06
C ILE A 581 14.18 -13.26 -20.00
N LYS A 582 13.62 -14.03 -19.09
CA LYS A 582 12.21 -13.96 -18.74
C LYS A 582 12.07 -13.03 -17.56
N VAL A 583 11.26 -11.98 -17.75
CA VAL A 583 10.98 -10.97 -16.72
C VAL A 583 9.59 -11.24 -16.16
N ASN A 584 9.51 -11.58 -14.89
CA ASN A 584 8.25 -11.68 -14.16
C ASN A 584 8.00 -10.35 -13.45
N LEU A 585 6.91 -9.70 -13.81
CA LEU A 585 6.50 -8.44 -13.22
C LEU A 585 5.49 -8.72 -12.10
N GLY A 586 5.92 -8.54 -10.86
CA GLY A 586 5.05 -8.58 -9.68
C GLY A 586 4.35 -7.25 -9.43
N PRO A 587 3.47 -7.16 -8.42
CA PRO A 587 2.77 -5.92 -8.04
C PRO A 587 3.71 -4.78 -7.67
N ALA A 588 4.84 -5.12 -7.07
CA ALA A 588 5.83 -4.15 -6.58
C ALA A 588 7.28 -4.61 -6.81
N ASP A 589 7.49 -5.70 -7.54
CA ASP A 589 8.83 -6.26 -7.76
C ASP A 589 9.01 -6.80 -9.18
N LEU A 590 10.28 -7.02 -9.52
CA LEU A 590 10.72 -7.67 -10.75
C LEU A 590 11.58 -8.87 -10.38
N SER A 591 11.35 -9.99 -11.04
CA SER A 591 12.26 -11.13 -10.99
C SER A 591 12.66 -11.56 -12.40
N PHE A 592 13.87 -12.12 -12.51
CA PHE A 592 14.48 -12.42 -13.78
C PHE A 592 14.95 -13.87 -13.82
N GLU A 593 14.71 -14.55 -14.95
CA GLU A 593 15.22 -15.88 -15.19
C GLU A 593 16.09 -15.89 -16.45
N LEU A 594 17.28 -16.50 -16.38
CA LEU A 594 18.18 -16.69 -17.50
C LEU A 594 17.93 -18.04 -18.18
N TRP A 595 17.68 -18.00 -19.47
CA TRP A 595 17.42 -19.17 -20.29
C TRP A 595 18.36 -19.20 -21.51
N HIS A 596 18.91 -20.38 -21.80
CA HIS A 596 19.74 -20.61 -23.00
C HIS A 596 19.36 -21.94 -23.64
N ASN A 597 19.07 -21.93 -24.95
CA ASN A 597 18.65 -23.11 -25.70
C ASN A 597 17.53 -23.93 -25.02
N GLY A 598 16.55 -23.25 -24.42
CA GLY A 598 15.42 -23.89 -23.73
C GLY A 598 15.72 -24.40 -22.31
N VAL A 599 16.95 -24.23 -21.83
CA VAL A 599 17.37 -24.64 -20.49
C VAL A 599 17.47 -23.42 -19.58
N LYS A 600 16.88 -23.50 -18.39
CA LYS A 600 17.02 -22.49 -17.34
C LYS A 600 18.44 -22.60 -16.70
N LEU A 601 19.22 -21.54 -16.80
CA LEU A 601 20.57 -21.47 -16.22
C LEU A 601 20.58 -20.84 -14.83
N SER A 602 19.62 -19.96 -14.51
CA SER A 602 19.49 -19.39 -13.17
C SER A 602 19.04 -20.50 -12.20
N LYS A 603 19.90 -20.84 -11.23
CA LYS A 603 19.55 -21.76 -10.13
C LYS A 603 18.59 -21.05 -9.17
N ASP A 604 17.71 -21.79 -8.54
CA ASP A 604 16.87 -21.38 -7.40
C ASP A 604 16.20 -19.99 -7.51
N ASN A 605 15.63 -19.70 -8.69
CA ASN A 605 14.66 -18.64 -8.97
C ASN A 605 15.13 -17.24 -9.33
N THR A 606 16.39 -16.81 -9.12
CA THR A 606 16.76 -15.44 -9.52
C THR A 606 18.17 -15.36 -10.11
N ILE A 607 18.32 -14.61 -11.20
CA ILE A 607 19.59 -14.04 -11.61
C ILE A 607 20.08 -13.13 -10.47
N LYS A 608 21.37 -13.11 -10.19
CA LYS A 608 21.94 -12.15 -9.22
C LYS A 608 21.58 -10.73 -9.66
N VAL A 609 20.87 -10.01 -8.80
CA VAL A 609 20.41 -8.65 -9.05
C VAL A 609 21.08 -7.72 -8.04
N GLU A 610 21.81 -6.73 -8.53
CA GLU A 610 22.35 -5.65 -7.72
C GLU A 610 21.44 -4.43 -7.87
N TRP A 611 20.70 -4.12 -6.80
CA TRP A 611 19.85 -2.95 -6.77
C TRP A 611 20.66 -1.68 -6.56
N GLN A 612 20.36 -0.65 -7.34
CA GLN A 612 21.00 0.65 -7.19
C GLN A 612 20.19 1.54 -6.26
N ALA A 613 20.89 2.30 -5.40
CA ALA A 613 20.23 3.32 -4.58
C ALA A 613 19.52 4.35 -5.48
N ALA A 614 18.33 4.75 -5.07
CA ALA A 614 17.63 5.82 -5.78
C ALA A 614 18.46 7.11 -5.72
N PRO A 615 18.65 7.82 -6.85
CA PRO A 615 19.23 9.15 -6.81
C PRO A 615 18.30 10.10 -6.03
N PRO A 616 18.83 11.19 -5.49
CA PRO A 616 18.00 12.20 -4.84
C PRO A 616 16.91 12.69 -5.80
N PRO A 617 15.73 13.01 -5.28
CA PRO A 617 14.57 13.40 -6.09
C PRO A 617 14.83 14.66 -6.89
N ASP A 618 14.26 14.72 -8.09
CA ASP A 618 14.21 15.91 -8.91
C ASP A 618 13.37 17.00 -8.18
N PRO A 619 13.92 18.18 -7.88
CA PRO A 619 13.20 19.24 -7.19
C PRO A 619 11.99 19.79 -7.97
N HIS A 620 11.81 19.44 -9.24
CA HIS A 620 10.73 19.91 -10.10
C HIS A 620 9.53 18.94 -10.25
N GLN A 621 9.58 17.75 -9.68
CA GLN A 621 8.41 16.86 -9.66
C GLN A 621 7.49 17.25 -8.51
N SER A 622 6.25 17.64 -8.83
CA SER A 622 5.22 17.95 -7.85
C SER A 622 5.00 16.76 -6.91
N PRO A 623 5.19 16.96 -5.60
CA PRO A 623 4.98 15.87 -4.65
C PRO A 623 3.50 15.51 -4.59
N VAL A 624 3.19 14.22 -4.51
CA VAL A 624 1.94 13.78 -3.90
C VAL A 624 2.01 14.27 -2.45
N ALA A 625 1.23 15.29 -2.14
CA ALA A 625 1.29 15.96 -0.85
C ALA A 625 0.88 14.97 0.25
N SER A 626 1.83 14.57 1.08
CA SER A 626 1.52 13.93 2.35
C SER A 626 1.25 15.03 3.37
N ASP A 627 -0.03 15.34 3.57
CA ASP A 627 -0.48 16.30 4.61
C ASP A 627 -0.58 15.63 5.98
N PHE A 628 0.42 14.82 6.37
CA PHE A 628 0.49 14.34 7.73
C PHE A 628 0.83 15.53 8.64
N PRO A 629 0.02 15.82 9.67
CA PRO A 629 0.36 16.84 10.65
C PRO A 629 1.60 16.38 11.41
N MET A 630 2.72 17.04 11.14
CA MET A 630 4.06 16.69 11.61
C MET A 630 4.26 16.88 13.13
N ASN A 631 3.28 17.45 13.81
CA ASN A 631 3.37 17.75 15.25
C ASN A 631 2.94 16.59 16.15
N SER A 632 2.42 15.50 15.60
CA SER A 632 1.99 14.30 16.34
C SER A 632 3.06 13.22 16.46
N LEU A 633 4.32 13.50 16.12
CA LEU A 633 5.42 12.62 16.52
C LEU A 633 5.68 12.78 18.02
N PRO A 634 5.69 11.70 18.82
CA PRO A 634 5.96 11.78 20.24
C PRO A 634 7.31 12.48 20.45
N ALA A 635 7.29 13.58 21.20
CA ALA A 635 8.47 14.35 21.50
C ALA A 635 9.39 13.52 22.41
N ALA A 636 10.62 13.25 21.95
CA ALA A 636 11.68 12.89 22.87
C ALA A 636 11.88 14.08 23.81
N THR A 637 11.49 13.93 25.08
CA THR A 637 11.59 14.96 26.09
C THR A 637 13.05 15.18 26.46
N ASN A 638 13.72 16.14 25.82
CA ASN A 638 14.92 16.76 26.39
C ASN A 638 14.61 18.20 26.75
N ARG A 639 14.55 18.45 28.06
CA ARG A 639 14.47 19.78 28.66
C ARG A 639 15.77 20.54 28.42
N THR A 640 15.73 21.60 27.63
CA THR A 640 16.46 22.85 27.93
C THR A 640 15.67 24.01 27.39
N GLY A 641 15.41 24.98 28.25
CA GLY A 641 14.55 26.12 28.01
C GLY A 641 15.18 27.13 27.01
N GLY A 642 14.30 27.85 26.34
CA GLY A 642 14.67 29.02 25.53
C GLY A 642 13.43 29.64 24.92
N MET A 643 12.92 30.70 25.50
CA MET A 643 11.82 31.53 24.99
C MET A 643 12.18 32.16 23.64
N ALA A 644 11.28 32.05 22.66
CA ALA A 644 11.14 33.08 21.62
C ALA A 644 9.66 33.23 21.25
N ARG A 645 9.08 34.35 21.67
CA ARG A 645 7.75 34.83 21.29
C ARG A 645 7.73 35.15 19.80
N LYS A 646 6.81 34.54 19.03
CA LYS A 646 6.18 35.20 17.88
C LYS A 646 4.68 34.94 17.92
N SER A 647 3.96 36.05 18.01
CA SER A 647 2.51 36.17 18.02
C SER A 647 1.87 35.57 16.76
N ILE A 648 0.96 34.64 16.93
CA ILE A 648 0.01 34.21 15.91
C ILE A 648 -1.27 35.03 16.11
N GLN A 649 -1.36 36.15 15.38
CA GLN A 649 -2.64 36.74 14.99
C GLN A 649 -3.01 36.09 13.65
N HIS A 650 -3.93 35.16 13.65
CA HIS A 650 -4.87 34.86 12.56
C HIS A 650 -5.58 33.52 12.83
N LEU A 651 -6.49 33.54 13.78
CA LEU A 651 -7.59 32.57 13.87
C LEU A 651 -8.80 33.29 14.51
N GLY A 652 -9.28 34.27 13.78
CA GLY A 652 -10.53 34.96 14.05
C GLY A 652 -10.94 35.67 12.80
N ASN A 653 -11.62 34.95 11.93
CA ASN A 653 -12.60 35.44 10.96
C ASN A 653 -12.78 34.38 9.85
N MET A 654 -13.63 33.42 10.12
CA MET A 654 -14.39 32.73 9.09
C MET A 654 -15.89 33.04 9.34
N ASN A 655 -16.25 34.30 9.26
CA ASN A 655 -17.60 34.77 8.99
C ASN A 655 -17.52 35.58 7.69
N GLY A 656 -17.94 34.97 6.59
CA GLY A 656 -17.96 35.64 5.29
C GLY A 656 -18.44 34.70 4.18
N PHE A 657 -19.63 34.12 4.33
CA PHE A 657 -20.38 33.72 3.15
C PHE A 657 -21.51 34.71 2.95
N GLU A 658 -21.31 35.56 1.93
CA GLU A 658 -22.30 36.46 1.42
C GLU A 658 -23.51 35.69 0.88
N HIS A 659 -24.69 36.18 1.28
CA HIS A 659 -26.01 35.78 0.79
C HIS A 659 -26.14 36.04 -0.71
N ALA A 660 -26.58 35.06 -1.46
CA ALA A 660 -27.28 35.22 -2.73
C ALA A 660 -28.77 34.92 -2.53
N PRO A 661 -29.67 35.60 -3.25
CA PRO A 661 -31.01 35.90 -2.75
C PRO A 661 -32.02 34.77 -2.94
N SER A 662 -32.97 34.77 -2.00
CA SER A 662 -34.19 33.99 -1.94
C SER A 662 -35.06 34.10 -3.18
N GLY A 663 -35.48 32.98 -3.72
CA GLY A 663 -36.55 32.84 -4.72
C GLY A 663 -37.53 31.73 -4.35
N GLY A 664 -38.73 32.17 -3.89
CA GLY A 664 -40.00 31.54 -4.17
C GLY A 664 -40.38 30.23 -3.46
N TYR A 665 -41.06 30.33 -2.35
CA TYR A 665 -41.87 29.28 -1.74
C TYR A 665 -43.06 28.92 -2.64
N GLY A 666 -43.23 27.63 -2.94
CA GLY A 666 -44.49 27.04 -3.42
C GLY A 666 -44.99 25.99 -2.44
N ASN A 667 -46.00 26.35 -1.68
CA ASN A 667 -46.79 25.46 -0.83
C ASN A 667 -47.36 24.29 -1.65
N TRP A 668 -47.23 23.07 -1.14
CA TRP A 668 -48.20 22.01 -1.41
C TRP A 668 -48.64 21.35 -0.11
N ASP A 669 -49.91 21.55 0.14
CA ASP A 669 -50.68 21.01 1.24
C ASP A 669 -50.85 19.48 1.16
N SER A 670 -50.89 18.93 2.34
CA SER A 670 -51.37 17.64 2.80
C SER A 670 -52.61 17.09 2.05
N LYS A 671 -52.63 15.77 1.87
CA LYS A 671 -53.69 14.85 2.33
C LYS A 671 -53.56 13.44 1.75
N VAL A 672 -54.01 12.49 2.59
CA VAL A 672 -54.45 11.10 2.28
C VAL A 672 -53.35 10.07 2.47
N GLY A 673 -53.46 9.06 3.30
CA GLY A 673 -54.61 8.39 3.93
C GLY A 673 -54.09 7.03 4.38
N VAL A 674 -54.32 6.73 5.62
CA VAL A 674 -54.06 5.43 6.27
C VAL A 674 -54.84 4.33 5.57
N ARG A 675 -54.20 3.24 5.22
CA ARG A 675 -54.82 1.91 5.13
C ARG A 675 -53.96 0.85 5.79
N THR A 676 -54.37 0.49 6.97
CA THR A 676 -54.07 -0.76 7.67
C THR A 676 -54.60 -1.94 6.89
N ASN A 677 -53.81 -2.97 6.64
CA ASN A 677 -54.28 -4.34 6.46
C ASN A 677 -53.49 -5.28 7.35
N VAL A 678 -54.17 -5.68 8.38
CA VAL A 678 -53.87 -6.81 9.27
C VAL A 678 -54.34 -8.08 8.56
N VAL A 679 -53.52 -9.11 8.44
CA VAL A 679 -53.94 -10.52 8.26
C VAL A 679 -52.93 -11.42 8.95
N PRO A 680 -53.34 -12.57 9.53
CA PRO A 680 -52.97 -13.03 10.85
C PRO A 680 -51.92 -14.15 10.87
N ALA A 681 -51.48 -14.42 12.07
CA ALA A 681 -50.61 -15.53 12.47
C ALA A 681 -51.19 -16.92 12.17
N HIS A 682 -50.38 -17.84 11.67
CA HIS A 682 -50.52 -19.26 11.90
C HIS A 682 -49.30 -19.83 12.61
N GLN A 683 -49.57 -20.35 13.78
CA GLN A 683 -48.72 -21.24 14.59
C GLN A 683 -48.57 -22.62 13.94
N ASN A 684 -47.47 -23.23 14.19
CA ASN A 684 -47.17 -24.66 14.46
C ASN A 684 -45.83 -25.00 13.79
N GLY A 685 -44.87 -25.61 14.40
CA GLY A 685 -44.76 -26.46 15.56
C GLY A 685 -43.45 -27.22 15.42
N SER A 686 -42.66 -27.23 16.48
CA SER A 686 -41.70 -28.25 16.99
C SER A 686 -41.10 -29.29 16.02
N THR A 687 -39.80 -29.49 16.04
CA THR A 687 -39.01 -30.48 16.81
C THR A 687 -37.58 -30.58 16.25
N VAL A 688 -36.63 -30.39 17.14
CA VAL A 688 -35.54 -31.26 17.58
C VAL A 688 -34.84 -32.10 16.49
N TRP A 689 -33.61 -31.82 16.18
CA TRP A 689 -32.32 -32.50 16.55
C TRP A 689 -31.14 -31.64 16.20
#